data_733d7b69634595e74c21fe7e23ad3b35
#
_entry.id   733d7b69634595e74c21fe7e23ad3b35
#
_cell.length_a   1.000
_cell.length_b   1.000
_cell.length_c   1.000
_cell.angle_alpha   90.00
_cell.angle_beta   90.00
_cell.angle_gamma   90.00
#
_symmetry.space_group_name_H-M   'P 1'
#
loop_
_entity.id
_entity.type
_entity.pdbx_description
1 polymer ?
#
loop_
_entity_poly.entity_id
_entity_poly.type
_entity_poly.pdbx_seq_one_letter_code
_entity_poly.pdbx_strand_id
1 'polypeptide(L)'
;MLYTFSSAHLAAIHEVHNNLRTLRHLVPVLDKDGEPYYSGGASSVVFKMKDEQTGKCYALKCFTEEQEGRAEAYRLIEEELKFVNSPYITSVKYLEKELFVDSDSEDNEHSVLLMDWIEGKTMEAYINANYMDGHAMAMLYYQFCKMVDWLRSQSFAHGDIRLDNIIVRPDGTLTLVDYDDMFVPAMKGRKSPTISTKNFSHPLRTIDDFGETTDDFALVSIALSLKAISLDSSLLQNYGASDRFLFAPTGYFDLSMRNDFAPLQDLLNAVEDEFGVKYSKDWKRLLKAPQNLEGDYSIREGAKVIEKKAFFECNSLKSVIIPNSVTIIEEWAFLGCYSLRSIDIPDSVTKMGVSAFRHCNSLKSVNISGGVTSIGDSAFANCESLKTINIPDSVTSIRDYAFSDCGSLKSVNIPDSVTSIGNYAFSNCSALKSINIPNSITRIEDNAFCNCNSLKSITIPNSVTNIEHDAFSGCSSLMSIHIPDSVTSIGHNAFKGCISLKNIHIPDSATSIGSNAFEGCVSLKSINIPNSVTSIGMWTFYYCKSLKSINIPDTVTTIGDKAFSYCESLLNINIPNGVTSIGDSAFSDCISLISITIPSSVIAIGMNPFYGCPADLKNESKAFIYEHNVLFNKDKTTLISYRAKEANYVIPDSVTSIGECAFLECNSLTSIIIPDSVTSIGMWAFALCNSLTSINIPDSVTTIGNHAFYNCIYNHRTTKTNQKYPSVNL
;
A
#
# COMPACT_ATOMS: atom_id res chain seq x y z
N MET A 1 19.58 -5.16 -38.56
CA MET A 1 19.38 -3.70 -38.39
C MET A 1 17.93 -3.47 -38.02
N LEU A 2 17.66 -3.01 -36.84
CA LEU A 2 16.30 -2.60 -36.41
C LEU A 2 16.00 -1.30 -37.17
N TYR A 3 15.12 -1.38 -38.16
CA TYR A 3 14.48 -0.18 -38.68
C TYR A 3 13.48 0.31 -37.63
N THR A 4 13.82 1.39 -36.93
CA THR A 4 12.83 2.14 -36.15
C THR A 4 11.69 2.47 -37.10
N PHE A 5 10.44 2.20 -36.65
CA PHE A 5 9.23 2.69 -37.29
C PHE A 5 9.44 4.16 -37.64
N SER A 6 9.69 4.43 -38.89
CA SER A 6 10.10 5.76 -39.31
C SER A 6 8.85 6.57 -39.63
N SER A 7 8.90 7.84 -39.28
CA SER A 7 8.00 8.85 -39.81
C SER A 7 7.77 8.73 -41.33
N ALA A 8 8.70 8.09 -42.05
CA ALA A 8 8.63 7.81 -43.45
C ALA A 8 7.54 6.83 -43.87
N HIS A 9 7.26 5.76 -43.07
CA HIS A 9 6.13 4.85 -43.35
C HIS A 9 4.79 5.53 -43.15
N LEU A 10 4.63 6.34 -42.06
CA LEU A 10 3.47 7.16 -41.85
C LEU A 10 3.25 8.16 -42.99
N ALA A 11 4.28 8.87 -43.39
CA ALA A 11 4.23 9.81 -44.54
C ALA A 11 3.85 9.10 -45.83
N ALA A 12 4.41 7.89 -46.09
CA ALA A 12 4.08 7.11 -47.26
C ALA A 12 2.63 6.69 -47.32
N ILE A 13 2.02 6.34 -46.14
CA ILE A 13 0.59 5.96 -46.03
C ILE A 13 -0.32 7.17 -46.07
N HIS A 14 0.09 8.36 -45.69
CA HIS A 14 -0.70 9.58 -45.91
C HIS A 14 -0.90 9.90 -47.40
N GLU A 15 0.09 9.57 -48.23
CA GLU A 15 0.11 9.85 -49.68
C GLU A 15 -0.04 8.56 -50.53
N VAL A 16 -1.02 7.71 -50.19
CA VAL A 16 -1.21 6.39 -50.81
C VAL A 16 -1.29 6.40 -52.33
N HIS A 17 -1.87 7.45 -52.91
CA HIS A 17 -1.99 7.56 -54.38
C HIS A 17 -0.66 7.61 -55.10
N ASN A 18 0.37 8.14 -54.44
CA ASN A 18 1.70 8.25 -54.97
C ASN A 18 2.58 7.04 -54.57
N ASN A 19 2.34 6.46 -53.42
CA ASN A 19 3.25 5.51 -52.79
C ASN A 19 2.79 4.06 -52.85
N LEU A 20 1.49 3.75 -53.16
CA LEU A 20 1.06 2.39 -53.45
C LEU A 20 1.02 2.13 -54.95
N ARG A 21 1.42 0.93 -55.34
CA ARG A 21 1.56 0.55 -56.76
C ARG A 21 0.21 0.08 -57.35
N THR A 22 -0.43 -0.89 -56.70
CA THR A 22 -1.74 -1.50 -57.18
C THR A 22 -2.90 -1.14 -56.30
N LEU A 23 -2.66 -0.79 -55.03
CA LEU A 23 -3.69 -0.49 -54.03
C LEU A 23 -4.01 1.02 -53.89
N ARG A 24 -3.78 1.81 -54.93
CA ARG A 24 -3.98 3.28 -54.93
C ARG A 24 -5.40 3.73 -54.63
N HIS A 25 -6.39 2.84 -54.73
CA HIS A 25 -7.79 3.07 -54.46
C HIS A 25 -8.12 2.98 -52.95
N LEU A 26 -7.20 2.52 -52.14
CA LEU A 26 -7.35 2.47 -50.69
C LEU A 26 -6.89 3.77 -50.06
N VAL A 27 -7.62 4.27 -49.09
CA VAL A 27 -7.25 5.43 -48.30
C VAL A 27 -7.10 5.05 -46.82
N PRO A 28 -6.16 5.65 -46.05
CA PRO A 28 -6.07 5.36 -44.63
C PRO A 28 -7.29 5.85 -43.87
N VAL A 29 -7.74 5.06 -42.90
CA VAL A 29 -8.72 5.51 -41.90
C VAL A 29 -7.97 6.34 -40.88
N LEU A 30 -8.41 7.59 -40.68
CA LEU A 30 -7.73 8.49 -39.73
C LEU A 30 -8.29 8.30 -38.33
N ASP A 31 -7.44 8.51 -37.33
CA ASP A 31 -7.81 8.55 -35.93
C ASP A 31 -8.37 9.95 -35.54
N LYS A 32 -8.64 10.17 -34.25
CA LYS A 32 -9.18 11.44 -33.70
C LYS A 32 -8.22 12.63 -33.86
N ASP A 33 -6.92 12.36 -34.04
CA ASP A 33 -5.86 13.38 -34.16
C ASP A 33 -5.54 13.67 -35.63
N GLY A 34 -6.19 12.97 -36.57
CA GLY A 34 -6.06 13.14 -38.03
C GLY A 34 -4.92 12.31 -38.62
N GLU A 35 -4.33 11.40 -37.86
CA GLU A 35 -3.24 10.52 -38.28
C GLU A 35 -3.81 9.16 -38.76
N PRO A 36 -3.15 8.42 -39.69
CA PRO A 36 -3.53 7.08 -40.07
C PRO A 36 -3.68 6.16 -38.87
N TYR A 37 -4.85 5.52 -38.70
CA TYR A 37 -5.04 4.53 -37.66
C TYR A 37 -4.17 3.31 -37.90
N TYR A 38 -3.29 2.99 -36.95
CA TYR A 38 -2.38 1.86 -37.03
C TYR A 38 -2.20 1.11 -35.71
N SER A 39 -1.72 -0.13 -35.82
CA SER A 39 -1.23 -0.95 -34.71
C SER A 39 0.20 -1.41 -35.04
N GLY A 40 1.14 -1.22 -34.13
CA GLY A 40 2.57 -1.56 -34.33
C GLY A 40 2.96 -2.79 -33.54
N GLY A 41 3.72 -3.69 -34.18
CA GLY A 41 4.42 -4.82 -33.58
C GLY A 41 5.94 -4.67 -33.71
N ALA A 42 6.70 -5.69 -33.25
CA ALA A 42 8.17 -5.67 -33.26
C ALA A 42 8.76 -5.68 -34.69
N SER A 43 8.11 -6.35 -35.64
CA SER A 43 8.62 -6.57 -37.02
C SER A 43 7.69 -6.05 -38.11
N SER A 44 6.57 -5.44 -37.75
CA SER A 44 5.58 -4.95 -38.73
C SER A 44 4.64 -3.90 -38.13
N VAL A 45 3.99 -3.14 -39.02
CA VAL A 45 2.96 -2.17 -38.70
C VAL A 45 1.74 -2.44 -39.55
N VAL A 46 0.55 -2.43 -38.94
CA VAL A 46 -0.72 -2.71 -39.61
C VAL A 46 -1.56 -1.43 -39.63
N PHE A 47 -1.86 -0.93 -40.83
CA PHE A 47 -2.72 0.23 -41.06
C PHE A 47 -4.14 -0.20 -41.40
N LYS A 48 -5.13 0.53 -40.88
CA LYS A 48 -6.52 0.38 -41.31
C LYS A 48 -6.75 1.21 -42.58
N MET A 49 -7.06 0.53 -43.68
CA MET A 49 -7.30 1.14 -44.98
C MET A 49 -8.75 0.97 -45.36
N LYS A 50 -9.31 1.90 -46.12
CA LYS A 50 -10.68 1.86 -46.59
C LYS A 50 -10.71 2.01 -48.12
N ASP A 51 -11.44 1.14 -48.79
CA ASP A 51 -11.82 1.33 -50.17
C ASP A 51 -12.99 2.32 -50.28
N GLU A 52 -12.76 3.46 -50.85
CA GLU A 52 -13.77 4.52 -50.95
C GLU A 52 -14.98 4.13 -51.84
N GLN A 53 -14.81 3.24 -52.82
CA GLN A 53 -15.88 2.82 -53.72
C GLN A 53 -16.82 1.81 -53.06
N THR A 54 -16.26 0.85 -52.34
CA THR A 54 -17.04 -0.24 -51.72
C THR A 54 -17.36 0.02 -50.26
N GLY A 55 -16.63 0.94 -49.60
CA GLY A 55 -16.72 1.20 -48.19
C GLY A 55 -16.06 0.11 -47.29
N LYS A 56 -15.50 -0.95 -47.91
CA LYS A 56 -14.88 -2.06 -47.19
C LYS A 56 -13.53 -1.64 -46.59
N CYS A 57 -13.26 -2.09 -45.37
CA CYS A 57 -11.97 -1.86 -44.71
C CYS A 57 -11.04 -3.06 -44.81
N TYR A 58 -9.76 -2.76 -44.89
CA TYR A 58 -8.68 -3.72 -45.01
C TYR A 58 -7.57 -3.42 -43.96
N ALA A 59 -6.86 -4.45 -43.57
CA ALA A 59 -5.60 -4.36 -42.81
C ALA A 59 -4.45 -4.44 -43.80
N LEU A 60 -3.65 -3.38 -43.88
CA LEU A 60 -2.41 -3.33 -44.68
C LEU A 60 -1.24 -3.48 -43.72
N LYS A 61 -0.62 -4.67 -43.72
CA LYS A 61 0.56 -4.97 -42.90
C LYS A 61 1.83 -4.65 -43.69
N CYS A 62 2.60 -3.70 -43.19
CA CYS A 62 3.91 -3.29 -43.73
C CYS A 62 4.99 -3.90 -42.84
N PHE A 63 5.95 -4.59 -43.47
CA PHE A 63 7.04 -5.23 -42.75
C PHE A 63 8.18 -4.23 -42.54
N THR A 64 8.73 -4.20 -41.34
CA THR A 64 9.84 -3.32 -40.97
C THR A 64 11.22 -4.00 -41.14
N GLU A 65 11.23 -5.32 -41.40
CA GLU A 65 12.45 -6.11 -41.65
C GLU A 65 12.24 -7.05 -42.83
N GLU A 66 13.26 -7.22 -43.64
CA GLU A 66 13.27 -8.25 -44.69
C GLU A 66 13.61 -9.62 -44.08
N GLN A 67 12.80 -10.63 -44.38
CA GLN A 67 13.03 -12.01 -43.96
C GLN A 67 13.13 -12.90 -45.19
N GLU A 68 14.22 -13.65 -45.29
CA GLU A 68 14.45 -14.61 -46.39
C GLU A 68 13.34 -15.67 -46.45
N GLY A 69 12.77 -15.88 -47.61
CA GLY A 69 11.69 -16.86 -47.85
C GLY A 69 10.28 -16.38 -47.54
N ARG A 70 10.07 -15.16 -46.97
CA ARG A 70 8.73 -14.64 -46.62
C ARG A 70 7.78 -14.62 -47.83
N ALA A 71 8.23 -14.14 -48.97
CA ALA A 71 7.42 -14.07 -50.18
C ALA A 71 6.91 -15.45 -50.61
N GLU A 72 7.77 -16.46 -50.59
CA GLU A 72 7.38 -17.82 -50.91
C GLU A 72 6.42 -18.41 -49.88
N ALA A 73 6.67 -18.17 -48.58
CA ALA A 73 5.79 -18.63 -47.49
C ALA A 73 4.38 -18.05 -47.67
N TYR A 74 4.24 -16.74 -47.85
CA TYR A 74 2.93 -16.12 -48.02
C TYR A 74 2.19 -16.50 -49.31
N ARG A 75 2.90 -16.81 -50.38
CA ARG A 75 2.30 -17.38 -51.59
C ARG A 75 1.68 -18.76 -51.29
N LEU A 76 2.36 -19.62 -50.58
CA LEU A 76 1.86 -20.94 -50.16
C LEU A 76 0.66 -20.80 -49.22
N ILE A 77 0.69 -19.86 -48.29
CA ILE A 77 -0.41 -19.55 -47.38
C ILE A 77 -1.63 -19.01 -48.17
N GLU A 78 -1.41 -18.07 -49.10
CA GLU A 78 -2.46 -17.51 -49.96
C GLU A 78 -3.14 -18.61 -50.78
N GLU A 79 -2.37 -19.54 -51.40
CA GLU A 79 -2.90 -20.68 -52.14
C GLU A 79 -3.75 -21.60 -51.29
N GLU A 80 -3.34 -21.94 -50.06
CA GLU A 80 -4.04 -22.82 -49.14
C GLU A 80 -5.37 -22.13 -48.67
N LEU A 81 -5.28 -20.87 -48.25
CA LEU A 81 -6.39 -20.15 -47.69
C LEU A 81 -7.45 -19.71 -48.73
N LYS A 82 -7.11 -19.71 -50.02
CA LYS A 82 -8.01 -19.30 -51.12
C LYS A 82 -9.33 -20.05 -51.13
N PHE A 83 -9.33 -21.29 -50.67
CA PHE A 83 -10.50 -22.17 -50.66
C PHE A 83 -11.13 -22.33 -49.27
N VAL A 84 -10.58 -21.69 -48.26
CA VAL A 84 -11.07 -21.75 -46.88
C VAL A 84 -12.14 -20.69 -46.68
N ASN A 85 -13.39 -21.10 -46.53
CA ASN A 85 -14.51 -20.20 -46.22
C ASN A 85 -14.91 -20.42 -44.76
N SER A 86 -14.40 -19.61 -43.84
CA SER A 86 -14.62 -19.74 -42.41
C SER A 86 -14.61 -18.37 -41.73
N PRO A 87 -15.42 -18.15 -40.68
CA PRO A 87 -15.39 -16.91 -39.89
C PRO A 87 -14.12 -16.79 -39.06
N TYR A 88 -13.37 -17.91 -38.85
CA TYR A 88 -12.20 -17.97 -37.95
C TYR A 88 -10.92 -17.49 -38.62
N ILE A 89 -10.90 -17.24 -39.92
CA ILE A 89 -9.73 -16.83 -40.66
C ILE A 89 -10.12 -15.81 -41.75
N THR A 90 -9.17 -14.97 -42.18
CA THR A 90 -9.38 -14.00 -43.24
C THR A 90 -8.58 -14.38 -44.48
N SER A 91 -8.97 -13.85 -45.64
CA SER A 91 -8.13 -13.91 -46.84
C SER A 91 -6.86 -13.12 -46.66
N VAL A 92 -5.76 -13.60 -47.19
CA VAL A 92 -4.47 -12.90 -47.25
C VAL A 92 -4.06 -12.73 -48.71
N LYS A 93 -3.43 -11.60 -48.98
CA LYS A 93 -2.82 -11.32 -50.29
C LYS A 93 -1.48 -10.68 -50.09
N TYR A 94 -0.40 -11.36 -50.49
CA TYR A 94 0.92 -10.84 -50.45
C TYR A 94 1.27 -10.08 -51.72
N LEU A 95 1.74 -8.83 -51.57
CA LEU A 95 2.04 -7.95 -52.69
C LEU A 95 3.52 -7.51 -52.58
N GLU A 96 4.33 -7.96 -53.54
CA GLU A 96 5.75 -7.61 -53.62
C GLU A 96 5.89 -6.19 -54.13
N LYS A 97 6.80 -5.43 -53.50
CA LYS A 97 7.20 -4.08 -53.93
C LYS A 97 5.97 -3.16 -54.13
N GLU A 98 5.02 -3.24 -53.21
CA GLU A 98 3.75 -2.51 -53.33
C GLU A 98 3.82 -1.10 -52.77
N LEU A 99 4.58 -0.93 -51.65
CA LEU A 99 4.68 0.35 -50.95
C LEU A 99 6.02 1.00 -51.19
N PHE A 100 6.04 2.21 -51.71
CA PHE A 100 7.21 3.06 -51.80
C PHE A 100 7.37 3.91 -50.55
N VAL A 101 8.51 3.82 -49.86
CA VAL A 101 8.84 4.62 -48.68
C VAL A 101 10.15 5.39 -49.00
N ASP A 102 10.06 6.71 -49.01
CA ASP A 102 11.23 7.55 -49.18
C ASP A 102 12.09 7.49 -47.89
N SER A 103 13.17 6.72 -47.93
CA SER A 103 14.07 6.51 -46.80
C SER A 103 15.51 6.59 -47.28
N ASP A 104 16.44 6.88 -46.38
CA ASP A 104 17.89 6.93 -46.65
C ASP A 104 18.50 5.54 -46.98
N SER A 105 17.68 4.50 -47.17
CA SER A 105 18.11 3.14 -47.54
C SER A 105 18.14 2.94 -49.04
N GLU A 106 19.02 2.03 -49.51
CA GLU A 106 19.15 1.72 -50.97
C GLU A 106 17.90 1.04 -51.55
N ASP A 107 16.99 0.52 -50.72
CA ASP A 107 15.77 -0.19 -51.12
C ASP A 107 14.53 0.53 -50.56
N ASN A 108 13.87 1.28 -51.43
CA ASN A 108 12.69 2.11 -51.11
C ASN A 108 11.36 1.40 -51.43
N GLU A 109 11.39 0.19 -51.99
CA GLU A 109 10.20 -0.57 -52.38
C GLU A 109 9.93 -1.72 -51.37
N HIS A 110 8.84 -1.63 -50.60
CA HIS A 110 8.50 -2.60 -49.56
C HIS A 110 7.33 -3.49 -49.97
N SER A 111 7.43 -4.77 -49.61
CA SER A 111 6.32 -5.73 -49.74
C SER A 111 5.31 -5.53 -48.62
N VAL A 112 4.03 -5.77 -48.91
CA VAL A 112 2.94 -5.63 -47.96
C VAL A 112 2.01 -6.85 -47.97
N LEU A 113 1.30 -7.05 -46.87
CA LEU A 113 0.23 -8.04 -46.76
C LEU A 113 -1.12 -7.34 -46.64
N LEU A 114 -2.02 -7.64 -47.54
CA LEU A 114 -3.41 -7.14 -47.48
C LEU A 114 -4.35 -8.22 -46.97
N MET A 115 -5.10 -7.87 -45.92
CA MET A 115 -6.11 -8.74 -45.28
C MET A 115 -7.41 -7.99 -45.09
N ASP A 116 -8.52 -8.68 -44.85
CA ASP A 116 -9.75 -8.03 -44.41
C ASP A 116 -9.60 -7.43 -43.03
N TRP A 117 -10.06 -6.21 -42.82
CA TRP A 117 -10.09 -5.61 -41.46
C TRP A 117 -11.20 -6.25 -40.63
N ILE A 118 -10.83 -6.74 -39.46
CA ILE A 118 -11.77 -7.36 -38.53
C ILE A 118 -12.14 -6.36 -37.42
N GLU A 119 -13.42 -5.99 -37.39
CA GLU A 119 -13.92 -5.18 -36.27
C GLU A 119 -14.05 -6.03 -35.00
N GLY A 120 -13.50 -5.53 -33.90
CA GLY A 120 -13.53 -6.22 -32.61
C GLY A 120 -12.45 -5.76 -31.65
N LYS A 121 -12.25 -6.53 -30.60
CA LYS A 121 -11.17 -6.34 -29.63
C LYS A 121 -10.29 -7.58 -29.65
N THR A 122 -9.00 -7.43 -29.34
CA THR A 122 -8.17 -8.60 -29.08
C THR A 122 -8.78 -9.41 -27.92
N MET A 123 -8.57 -10.71 -27.91
CA MET A 123 -9.09 -11.57 -26.84
C MET A 123 -8.51 -11.13 -25.48
N GLU A 124 -7.28 -10.67 -25.43
CA GLU A 124 -6.68 -10.08 -24.23
C GLU A 124 -7.48 -8.88 -23.72
N ALA A 125 -7.75 -7.91 -24.59
CA ALA A 125 -8.52 -6.72 -24.23
C ALA A 125 -9.97 -7.06 -23.84
N TYR A 126 -10.57 -8.08 -24.46
CA TYR A 126 -11.90 -8.57 -24.12
C TYR A 126 -11.92 -9.20 -22.73
N ILE A 127 -10.94 -10.07 -22.42
CA ILE A 127 -10.81 -10.73 -21.12
C ILE A 127 -10.60 -9.68 -20.03
N ASN A 128 -9.67 -8.74 -20.21
CA ASN A 128 -9.40 -7.69 -19.24
C ASN A 128 -10.62 -6.81 -18.93
N ALA A 129 -11.52 -6.63 -19.90
CA ALA A 129 -12.74 -5.87 -19.70
C ALA A 129 -13.90 -6.69 -19.07
N ASN A 130 -13.89 -8.03 -19.17
CA ASN A 130 -15.04 -8.87 -18.82
C ASN A 130 -14.73 -10.04 -17.87
N TYR A 131 -13.51 -10.20 -17.38
CA TYR A 131 -13.12 -11.38 -16.57
C TYR A 131 -13.94 -11.57 -15.29
N MET A 132 -14.54 -10.49 -14.77
CA MET A 132 -15.44 -10.54 -13.61
C MET A 132 -16.83 -11.10 -13.94
N ASP A 133 -17.20 -11.12 -15.22
CA ASP A 133 -18.46 -11.70 -15.70
C ASP A 133 -18.25 -13.18 -16.09
N GLY A 134 -18.60 -14.08 -15.19
CA GLY A 134 -18.47 -15.53 -15.39
C GLY A 134 -19.26 -16.03 -16.60
N HIS A 135 -20.43 -15.40 -16.96
CA HIS A 135 -21.20 -15.76 -18.14
C HIS A 135 -20.48 -15.32 -19.43
N ALA A 136 -19.96 -14.10 -19.47
CA ALA A 136 -19.20 -13.62 -20.63
C ALA A 136 -17.95 -14.51 -20.86
N MET A 137 -17.25 -14.90 -19.78
CA MET A 137 -16.10 -15.80 -19.86
C MET A 137 -16.48 -17.22 -20.28
N ALA A 138 -17.61 -17.76 -19.83
CA ALA A 138 -18.11 -19.07 -20.27
C ALA A 138 -18.49 -19.07 -21.76
N MET A 139 -19.10 -17.98 -22.25
CA MET A 139 -19.41 -17.80 -23.67
C MET A 139 -18.13 -17.68 -24.51
N LEU A 140 -17.13 -16.93 -24.06
CA LEU A 140 -15.84 -16.83 -24.73
C LEU A 140 -15.16 -18.21 -24.81
N TYR A 141 -15.14 -18.97 -23.71
CA TYR A 141 -14.65 -20.35 -23.70
C TYR A 141 -15.34 -21.23 -24.73
N TYR A 142 -16.68 -21.16 -24.81
CA TYR A 142 -17.46 -21.94 -25.76
C TYR A 142 -17.12 -21.59 -27.22
N GLN A 143 -17.01 -20.30 -27.54
CA GLN A 143 -16.65 -19.84 -28.91
C GLN A 143 -15.19 -20.25 -29.23
N PHE A 144 -14.30 -20.18 -28.24
CA PHE A 144 -12.92 -20.62 -28.40
C PHE A 144 -12.85 -22.13 -28.70
N CYS A 145 -13.56 -22.96 -27.95
CA CYS A 145 -13.61 -24.39 -28.23
C CYS A 145 -14.15 -24.72 -29.64
N LYS A 146 -15.13 -23.98 -30.14
CA LYS A 146 -15.62 -24.13 -31.52
C LYS A 146 -14.52 -23.79 -32.53
N MET A 147 -13.77 -22.72 -32.31
CA MET A 147 -12.66 -22.35 -33.17
C MET A 147 -11.55 -23.41 -33.13
N VAL A 148 -11.24 -23.95 -31.96
CA VAL A 148 -10.27 -25.07 -31.78
C VAL A 148 -10.68 -26.29 -32.55
N ASP A 149 -11.94 -26.72 -32.42
CA ASP A 149 -12.50 -27.88 -33.14
C ASP A 149 -12.37 -27.71 -34.66
N TRP A 150 -12.75 -26.52 -35.16
CA TRP A 150 -12.59 -26.19 -36.57
C TRP A 150 -11.12 -26.16 -36.98
N LEU A 151 -10.19 -25.49 -36.24
CA LEU A 151 -8.79 -25.39 -36.62
C LEU A 151 -8.12 -26.77 -36.66
N ARG A 152 -8.43 -27.64 -35.69
CA ARG A 152 -7.90 -29.03 -35.67
C ARG A 152 -8.47 -29.93 -36.78
N SER A 153 -9.52 -29.51 -37.44
CA SER A 153 -10.05 -30.20 -38.63
C SER A 153 -9.37 -29.78 -39.94
N GLN A 154 -8.50 -28.78 -39.87
CA GLN A 154 -7.73 -28.27 -41.02
C GLN A 154 -6.41 -29.00 -41.20
N SER A 155 -5.83 -28.89 -42.42
CA SER A 155 -4.50 -29.39 -42.79
C SER A 155 -3.37 -28.43 -42.47
N PHE A 156 -3.70 -27.27 -41.88
CA PHE A 156 -2.75 -26.21 -41.54
C PHE A 156 -2.80 -25.87 -40.06
N ALA A 157 -1.79 -25.16 -39.55
CA ALA A 157 -1.74 -24.61 -38.22
C ALA A 157 -1.43 -23.11 -38.28
N HIS A 158 -1.94 -22.33 -37.33
CA HIS A 158 -1.71 -20.88 -37.26
C HIS A 158 -0.24 -20.54 -36.90
N GLY A 159 0.37 -21.34 -36.06
CA GLY A 159 1.79 -21.25 -35.70
C GLY A 159 2.11 -20.31 -34.54
N ASP A 160 1.28 -19.26 -34.32
CA ASP A 160 1.46 -18.29 -33.23
C ASP A 160 0.11 -17.95 -32.57
N ILE A 161 -0.53 -18.97 -31.97
CA ILE A 161 -1.79 -18.79 -31.21
C ILE A 161 -1.49 -18.12 -29.88
N ARG A 162 -1.95 -16.86 -29.73
CA ARG A 162 -1.88 -16.04 -28.51
C ARG A 162 -3.05 -15.08 -28.44
N LEU A 163 -3.28 -14.47 -27.25
CA LEU A 163 -4.51 -13.71 -26.98
C LEU A 163 -4.65 -12.44 -27.84
N ASP A 164 -3.58 -11.83 -28.27
CA ASP A 164 -3.54 -10.65 -29.14
C ASP A 164 -3.71 -10.99 -30.62
N ASN A 165 -3.47 -12.25 -31.04
CA ASN A 165 -3.71 -12.74 -32.39
C ASN A 165 -5.11 -13.31 -32.61
N ILE A 166 -6.01 -13.17 -31.63
CA ILE A 166 -7.41 -13.59 -31.71
C ILE A 166 -8.32 -12.38 -31.50
N ILE A 167 -9.12 -12.03 -32.49
CA ILE A 167 -10.09 -10.93 -32.40
C ILE A 167 -11.45 -11.47 -31.98
N VAL A 168 -12.03 -10.91 -30.92
CA VAL A 168 -13.42 -11.13 -30.50
C VAL A 168 -14.29 -10.08 -31.19
N ARG A 169 -15.13 -10.52 -32.12
CA ARG A 169 -16.05 -9.64 -32.85
C ARG A 169 -17.20 -9.18 -31.97
N PRO A 170 -17.95 -8.12 -32.37
CA PRO A 170 -19.12 -7.64 -31.62
C PRO A 170 -20.23 -8.68 -31.41
N ASP A 171 -20.35 -9.66 -32.30
CA ASP A 171 -21.29 -10.78 -32.20
C ASP A 171 -20.77 -11.96 -31.35
N GLY A 172 -19.58 -11.82 -30.77
CA GLY A 172 -18.94 -12.84 -29.96
C GLY A 172 -18.18 -13.92 -30.75
N THR A 173 -18.20 -13.89 -32.09
CA THR A 173 -17.40 -14.82 -32.90
C THR A 173 -15.92 -14.45 -32.84
N LEU A 174 -15.05 -15.43 -33.11
CA LEU A 174 -13.61 -15.27 -33.08
C LEU A 174 -13.01 -15.26 -34.48
N THR A 175 -11.89 -14.54 -34.64
CA THR A 175 -11.13 -14.57 -35.88
C THR A 175 -9.64 -14.50 -35.56
N LEU A 176 -8.87 -15.40 -36.16
CA LEU A 176 -7.40 -15.43 -36.10
C LEU A 176 -6.82 -14.37 -37.05
N VAL A 177 -5.80 -13.72 -36.60
CA VAL A 177 -5.02 -12.71 -37.36
C VAL A 177 -3.54 -12.95 -37.15
N ASP A 178 -2.70 -12.39 -38.05
CA ASP A 178 -1.23 -12.52 -37.98
C ASP A 178 -0.73 -13.93 -38.34
N TYR A 179 -0.53 -14.17 -39.63
CA TYR A 179 -0.19 -15.48 -40.19
C TYR A 179 1.32 -15.68 -40.47
N ASP A 180 2.22 -14.89 -39.84
CA ASP A 180 3.66 -14.92 -40.10
C ASP A 180 4.30 -16.29 -39.86
N ASP A 181 3.78 -17.04 -38.89
CA ASP A 181 4.29 -18.35 -38.46
C ASP A 181 3.39 -19.52 -38.93
N MET A 182 2.47 -19.27 -39.86
CA MET A 182 1.48 -20.27 -40.30
C MET A 182 2.18 -21.43 -41.04
N PHE A 183 1.81 -22.64 -40.64
CA PHE A 183 2.16 -23.87 -41.34
C PHE A 183 1.04 -24.25 -42.32
N VAL A 184 1.41 -24.56 -43.56
CA VAL A 184 0.53 -25.19 -44.56
C VAL A 184 1.19 -26.46 -45.11
N PRO A 185 0.43 -27.43 -45.65
CA PRO A 185 0.94 -28.75 -46.07
C PRO A 185 2.13 -28.66 -47.06
N ALA A 186 2.12 -27.66 -47.91
CA ALA A 186 3.20 -27.40 -48.89
C ALA A 186 4.57 -27.03 -48.22
N MET A 187 4.55 -26.68 -46.92
CA MET A 187 5.76 -26.38 -46.14
C MET A 187 6.30 -27.60 -45.38
N LYS A 188 5.74 -28.78 -45.53
CA LYS A 188 6.15 -29.99 -44.79
C LYS A 188 7.66 -30.27 -44.99
N GLY A 189 8.33 -30.42 -43.84
CA GLY A 189 9.79 -30.67 -43.81
C GLY A 189 10.63 -29.36 -43.78
N ARG A 190 10.01 -28.19 -43.78
CA ARG A 190 10.71 -26.91 -43.54
C ARG A 190 10.81 -26.66 -42.03
N LYS A 191 11.65 -25.70 -41.63
CA LYS A 191 11.74 -25.22 -40.26
C LYS A 191 10.76 -24.06 -40.03
N SER A 192 10.28 -23.94 -38.80
CA SER A 192 9.47 -22.78 -38.40
C SER A 192 10.27 -21.48 -38.60
N PRO A 193 9.67 -20.42 -39.18
CA PRO A 193 10.33 -19.12 -39.29
C PRO A 193 10.74 -18.53 -37.96
N THR A 194 9.94 -18.77 -36.92
CA THR A 194 10.22 -18.34 -35.56
C THR A 194 9.83 -19.44 -34.58
N ILE A 195 10.29 -19.32 -33.33
CA ILE A 195 9.66 -20.00 -32.19
C ILE A 195 8.70 -19.00 -31.60
N SER A 196 7.39 -19.24 -31.69
CA SER A 196 6.37 -18.38 -31.10
C SER A 196 6.67 -18.09 -29.62
N THR A 197 6.09 -17.02 -29.08
CA THR A 197 6.34 -16.52 -27.74
C THR A 197 6.42 -17.66 -26.71
N LYS A 198 7.50 -17.74 -25.94
CA LYS A 198 7.78 -18.82 -24.98
C LYS A 198 6.62 -19.20 -24.08
N ASN A 199 5.68 -18.27 -23.86
CA ASN A 199 4.54 -18.44 -22.94
C ASN A 199 3.36 -19.20 -23.54
N PHE A 200 3.27 -19.31 -24.87
CA PHE A 200 2.23 -20.04 -25.57
C PHE A 200 2.77 -21.21 -26.39
N SER A 201 4.07 -21.48 -26.33
CA SER A 201 4.71 -22.62 -26.99
C SER A 201 4.97 -23.75 -26.02
N HIS A 202 4.89 -25.00 -26.49
CA HIS A 202 5.32 -26.16 -25.71
C HIS A 202 6.78 -25.97 -25.27
N PRO A 203 7.13 -26.20 -24.00
CA PRO A 203 8.49 -25.93 -23.48
C PRO A 203 9.62 -26.65 -24.23
N LEU A 204 9.34 -27.78 -24.86
CA LEU A 204 10.31 -28.57 -25.64
C LEU A 204 10.24 -28.28 -27.14
N ARG A 205 9.42 -27.31 -27.59
CA ARG A 205 9.31 -26.99 -29.00
C ARG A 205 10.61 -26.37 -29.53
N THR A 206 11.01 -26.84 -30.69
CA THR A 206 12.14 -26.33 -31.47
C THR A 206 11.66 -25.81 -32.83
N ILE A 207 12.52 -25.18 -33.59
CA ILE A 207 12.20 -24.74 -34.98
C ILE A 207 11.94 -25.91 -35.93
N ASP A 208 12.35 -27.13 -35.56
CA ASP A 208 12.12 -28.34 -36.36
C ASP A 208 10.71 -28.91 -36.10
N ASP A 209 10.01 -28.47 -35.07
CA ASP A 209 8.62 -28.87 -34.73
C ASP A 209 7.61 -27.96 -35.46
N PHE A 210 7.64 -27.98 -36.80
CA PHE A 210 6.78 -27.18 -37.64
C PHE A 210 5.81 -28.07 -38.43
N GLY A 211 4.53 -28.08 -38.05
CA GLY A 211 3.55 -28.99 -38.59
C GLY A 211 2.12 -28.70 -38.11
N GLU A 212 1.18 -29.57 -38.46
CA GLU A 212 -0.24 -29.47 -38.16
C GLU A 212 -0.57 -29.39 -36.65
N THR A 213 0.29 -29.89 -35.79
CA THR A 213 0.11 -29.92 -34.32
C THR A 213 0.82 -28.77 -33.59
N THR A 214 1.38 -27.82 -34.32
CA THR A 214 2.14 -26.70 -33.76
C THR A 214 1.37 -25.89 -32.71
N ASP A 215 0.07 -25.74 -32.91
CA ASP A 215 -0.83 -24.96 -32.05
C ASP A 215 -1.39 -25.70 -30.85
N ASP A 216 -1.28 -27.02 -30.78
CA ASP A 216 -2.00 -27.86 -29.78
C ASP A 216 -1.78 -27.41 -28.36
N PHE A 217 -0.56 -27.05 -27.99
CA PHE A 217 -0.25 -26.58 -26.63
C PHE A 217 -0.93 -25.26 -26.29
N ALA A 218 -0.84 -24.27 -27.18
CA ALA A 218 -1.46 -22.95 -27.00
C ALA A 218 -2.99 -23.07 -26.88
N LEU A 219 -3.59 -23.86 -27.76
CA LEU A 219 -5.04 -24.08 -27.79
C LEU A 219 -5.54 -24.70 -26.49
N VAL A 220 -4.86 -25.73 -25.98
CA VAL A 220 -5.23 -26.39 -24.70
C VAL A 220 -5.02 -25.43 -23.52
N SER A 221 -3.89 -24.72 -23.47
CA SER A 221 -3.58 -23.80 -22.38
C SER A 221 -4.59 -22.65 -22.27
N ILE A 222 -4.97 -22.06 -23.41
CA ILE A 222 -5.97 -20.99 -23.46
C ILE A 222 -7.35 -21.52 -23.07
N ALA A 223 -7.77 -22.67 -23.61
CA ALA A 223 -9.06 -23.27 -23.29
C ALA A 223 -9.21 -23.56 -21.79
N LEU A 224 -8.20 -24.18 -21.18
CA LEU A 224 -8.18 -24.45 -19.74
C LEU A 224 -8.23 -23.15 -18.91
N SER A 225 -7.48 -22.13 -19.32
CA SER A 225 -7.47 -20.84 -18.65
C SER A 225 -8.84 -20.14 -18.71
N LEU A 226 -9.47 -20.08 -19.88
CA LEU A 226 -10.81 -19.50 -20.05
C LEU A 226 -11.85 -20.24 -19.21
N LYS A 227 -11.80 -21.58 -19.21
CA LYS A 227 -12.70 -22.38 -18.38
C LYS A 227 -12.49 -22.09 -16.90
N ALA A 228 -11.26 -22.02 -16.45
CA ALA A 228 -10.92 -21.72 -15.06
C ALA A 228 -11.43 -20.34 -14.64
N ILE A 229 -11.19 -19.28 -15.44
CA ILE A 229 -11.65 -17.92 -15.13
C ILE A 229 -13.17 -17.87 -15.12
N SER A 230 -13.87 -18.59 -16.00
CA SER A 230 -15.34 -18.66 -15.98
C SER A 230 -15.91 -19.27 -14.70
N LEU A 231 -15.12 -20.08 -14.00
CA LEU A 231 -15.48 -20.70 -12.72
C LEU A 231 -15.05 -19.85 -11.53
N ASP A 232 -13.91 -19.17 -11.60
CA ASP A 232 -13.39 -18.27 -10.58
C ASP A 232 -12.56 -17.13 -11.20
N SER A 233 -13.16 -15.96 -11.29
CA SER A 233 -12.54 -14.75 -11.86
C SER A 233 -11.28 -14.30 -11.11
N SER A 234 -11.15 -14.63 -9.82
CA SER A 234 -10.00 -14.26 -9.01
C SER A 234 -8.70 -14.95 -9.45
N LEU A 235 -8.80 -16.03 -10.23
CA LEU A 235 -7.64 -16.74 -10.76
C LEU A 235 -6.81 -15.87 -11.70
N LEU A 236 -7.44 -15.01 -12.49
CA LEU A 236 -6.71 -14.09 -13.37
C LEU A 236 -5.89 -13.08 -12.57
N GLN A 237 -6.44 -12.55 -11.47
CA GLN A 237 -5.73 -11.60 -10.62
C GLN A 237 -4.57 -12.25 -9.86
N ASN A 238 -4.74 -13.50 -9.42
CA ASN A 238 -3.75 -14.17 -8.58
C ASN A 238 -2.63 -14.84 -9.39
N TYR A 239 -2.90 -15.32 -10.58
CA TYR A 239 -1.99 -16.16 -11.38
C TYR A 239 -1.73 -15.62 -12.79
N GLY A 240 -2.55 -14.69 -13.29
CA GLY A 240 -2.34 -14.05 -14.58
C GLY A 240 -1.16 -13.07 -14.54
N ALA A 241 -0.48 -12.91 -15.67
CA ALA A 241 0.55 -11.90 -15.88
C ALA A 241 0.42 -11.33 -17.29
N SER A 242 1.00 -10.14 -17.53
CA SER A 242 0.91 -9.44 -18.82
C SER A 242 1.53 -10.22 -20.00
N ASP A 243 2.43 -11.14 -19.71
CA ASP A 243 3.17 -11.96 -20.69
C ASP A 243 2.68 -13.40 -20.79
N ARG A 244 1.74 -13.81 -19.96
CA ARG A 244 1.19 -15.17 -19.91
C ARG A 244 -0.27 -15.16 -19.44
N PHE A 245 -1.03 -16.15 -19.86
CA PHE A 245 -2.37 -16.39 -19.32
C PHE A 245 -2.26 -17.09 -17.95
N LEU A 246 -3.09 -18.05 -17.57
CA LEU A 246 -2.95 -18.71 -16.25
C LEU A 246 -1.81 -19.70 -16.17
N PHE A 247 -1.37 -20.27 -17.29
CA PHE A 247 -0.39 -21.34 -17.36
C PHE A 247 0.91 -20.85 -18.00
N ALA A 248 2.02 -20.95 -17.26
CA ALA A 248 3.36 -20.71 -17.81
C ALA A 248 4.01 -22.05 -18.21
N PRO A 249 4.74 -22.10 -19.34
CA PRO A 249 5.46 -23.31 -19.77
C PRO A 249 6.44 -23.85 -18.72
N THR A 250 7.06 -22.96 -17.94
CA THR A 250 7.99 -23.33 -16.86
C THR A 250 7.34 -24.15 -15.75
N GLY A 251 6.02 -23.97 -15.51
CA GLY A 251 5.26 -24.77 -14.52
C GLY A 251 5.08 -26.23 -14.91
N TYR A 252 5.28 -26.60 -16.18
CA TYR A 252 5.15 -27.99 -16.64
C TYR A 252 6.38 -28.84 -16.36
N PHE A 253 7.56 -28.23 -16.11
CA PHE A 253 8.79 -28.96 -15.79
C PHE A 253 8.97 -29.25 -14.30
N ASP A 254 8.41 -28.43 -13.45
CA ASP A 254 8.53 -28.60 -12.00
C ASP A 254 7.29 -29.27 -11.43
N LEU A 255 7.36 -30.57 -11.32
CA LEU A 255 6.32 -31.40 -10.67
C LEU A 255 6.16 -31.06 -9.17
N SER A 256 7.08 -30.30 -8.57
CA SER A 256 6.96 -29.80 -7.20
C SER A 256 5.96 -28.67 -7.07
N MET A 257 5.63 -27.96 -8.18
CA MET A 257 4.57 -26.96 -8.28
C MET A 257 3.16 -27.56 -8.37
N ARG A 258 2.98 -28.84 -8.05
CA ARG A 258 1.65 -29.50 -7.99
C ARG A 258 0.65 -28.78 -7.08
N ASN A 259 1.14 -28.02 -6.11
CA ASN A 259 0.28 -27.26 -5.17
C ASN A 259 -0.46 -26.10 -5.84
N ASP A 260 0.06 -25.51 -6.91
CA ASP A 260 -0.60 -24.40 -7.61
C ASP A 260 -1.67 -24.87 -8.61
N PHE A 261 -1.51 -26.08 -9.14
CA PHE A 261 -2.47 -26.67 -10.09
C PHE A 261 -3.59 -27.45 -9.43
N ALA A 262 -3.37 -27.98 -8.23
CA ALA A 262 -4.37 -28.78 -7.53
C ALA A 262 -5.70 -28.03 -7.31
N PRO A 263 -5.71 -26.75 -6.85
CA PRO A 263 -6.95 -25.99 -6.70
C PRO A 263 -7.69 -25.78 -8.02
N LEU A 264 -6.96 -25.59 -9.12
CA LEU A 264 -7.54 -25.36 -10.43
C LEU A 264 -8.16 -26.65 -11.00
N GLN A 265 -7.46 -27.76 -10.87
CA GLN A 265 -7.96 -29.08 -11.30
C GLN A 265 -9.18 -29.51 -10.50
N ASP A 266 -9.21 -29.18 -9.20
CA ASP A 266 -10.38 -29.40 -8.36
C ASP A 266 -11.59 -28.59 -8.82
N LEU A 267 -11.40 -27.30 -9.16
CA LEU A 267 -12.47 -26.46 -9.68
C LEU A 267 -13.02 -26.95 -11.04
N LEU A 268 -12.15 -27.44 -11.91
CA LEU A 268 -12.54 -28.01 -13.21
C LEU A 268 -13.35 -29.30 -13.07
N ASN A 269 -13.10 -30.07 -12.02
CA ASN A 269 -13.78 -31.32 -11.69
C ASN A 269 -14.82 -31.18 -10.57
N ALA A 270 -15.14 -29.93 -10.16
CA ALA A 270 -16.06 -29.66 -9.07
C ALA A 270 -17.45 -30.23 -9.34
N VAL A 271 -18.09 -30.67 -8.27
CA VAL A 271 -19.53 -30.97 -8.23
C VAL A 271 -20.25 -29.83 -7.51
N GLU A 272 -21.45 -29.47 -7.96
CA GLU A 272 -22.25 -28.41 -7.36
C GLU A 272 -23.40 -29.00 -6.56
N ASP A 273 -23.74 -28.36 -5.45
CA ASP A 273 -24.97 -28.62 -4.73
C ASP A 273 -26.15 -27.80 -5.30
N GLU A 274 -27.31 -27.92 -4.69
CA GLU A 274 -28.55 -27.23 -5.10
C GLU A 274 -28.48 -25.70 -4.97
N PHE A 275 -27.50 -25.16 -4.24
CA PHE A 275 -27.25 -23.71 -4.05
C PHE A 275 -26.14 -23.18 -4.98
N GLY A 276 -25.56 -24.04 -5.83
CA GLY A 276 -24.44 -23.70 -6.70
C GLY A 276 -23.08 -23.64 -5.98
N VAL A 277 -22.99 -24.16 -4.76
CA VAL A 277 -21.74 -24.26 -4.03
C VAL A 277 -20.91 -25.43 -4.57
N LYS A 278 -19.66 -25.14 -4.91
CA LYS A 278 -18.74 -26.11 -5.55
C LYS A 278 -17.95 -26.88 -4.51
N TYR A 279 -17.92 -28.18 -4.68
CA TYR A 279 -17.14 -29.11 -3.86
C TYR A 279 -16.18 -29.92 -4.73
N SER A 280 -15.13 -30.49 -4.13
CA SER A 280 -14.34 -31.53 -4.77
C SER A 280 -15.22 -32.74 -5.12
N LYS A 281 -14.80 -33.53 -6.11
CA LYS A 281 -15.56 -34.67 -6.61
C LYS A 281 -15.92 -35.68 -5.50
N ASP A 282 -15.10 -35.80 -4.48
CA ASP A 282 -15.31 -36.68 -3.31
C ASP A 282 -16.11 -36.00 -2.19
N TRP A 283 -16.59 -34.76 -2.39
CA TRP A 283 -17.34 -33.93 -1.46
C TRP A 283 -16.62 -33.56 -0.16
N LYS A 284 -15.30 -33.81 -0.06
CA LYS A 284 -14.54 -33.54 1.18
C LYS A 284 -14.05 -32.12 1.29
N ARG A 285 -13.96 -31.38 0.20
CA ARG A 285 -13.46 -30.01 0.19
C ARG A 285 -14.52 -29.10 -0.40
N LEU A 286 -14.92 -28.06 0.35
CA LEU A 286 -15.76 -26.99 -0.15
C LEU A 286 -14.85 -25.99 -0.86
N LEU A 287 -14.95 -25.91 -2.19
CA LEU A 287 -14.04 -25.15 -3.03
C LEU A 287 -14.47 -23.70 -3.21
N LYS A 288 -15.75 -23.46 -3.52
CA LYS A 288 -16.24 -22.11 -3.83
C LYS A 288 -17.77 -22.01 -3.72
N ALA A 289 -18.25 -21.02 -3.02
CA ALA A 289 -19.63 -20.60 -3.03
C ALA A 289 -19.85 -19.47 -4.06
N PRO A 290 -21.04 -19.41 -4.71
CA PRO A 290 -21.37 -18.28 -5.59
C PRO A 290 -21.52 -17.00 -4.75
N GLN A 291 -21.04 -15.85 -5.25
CA GLN A 291 -21.09 -14.58 -4.52
C GLN A 291 -22.51 -14.10 -4.21
N ASN A 292 -23.49 -14.50 -4.99
CA ASN A 292 -24.91 -14.22 -4.77
C ASN A 292 -25.59 -15.19 -3.81
N LEU A 293 -24.84 -16.08 -3.13
CA LEU A 293 -25.38 -16.97 -2.11
C LEU A 293 -26.01 -16.12 -0.99
N GLU A 294 -27.29 -16.32 -0.74
CA GLU A 294 -28.05 -15.52 0.23
C GLU A 294 -28.72 -16.35 1.32
N GLY A 295 -28.99 -15.70 2.45
CA GLY A 295 -29.72 -16.33 3.54
C GLY A 295 -28.83 -17.25 4.39
N ASP A 296 -29.37 -18.42 4.71
CA ASP A 296 -28.76 -19.41 5.59
C ASP A 296 -28.25 -20.58 4.77
N TYR A 297 -27.01 -21.00 4.98
CA TYR A 297 -26.40 -22.10 4.25
C TYR A 297 -25.85 -23.16 5.22
N SER A 298 -26.09 -24.42 4.93
CA SER A 298 -25.53 -25.55 5.68
C SER A 298 -24.50 -26.27 4.85
N ILE A 299 -23.23 -26.25 5.30
CA ILE A 299 -22.16 -27.01 4.66
C ILE A 299 -22.48 -28.51 4.75
N ARG A 300 -22.29 -29.21 3.65
CA ARG A 300 -22.59 -30.63 3.54
C ARG A 300 -21.82 -31.46 4.56
N GLU A 301 -22.53 -32.37 5.23
CA GLU A 301 -21.91 -33.36 6.15
C GLU A 301 -20.88 -34.21 5.39
N GLY A 302 -19.71 -34.44 6.03
CA GLY A 302 -18.58 -35.14 5.41
C GLY A 302 -17.52 -34.25 4.79
N ALA A 303 -17.81 -32.97 4.57
CA ALA A 303 -16.80 -31.98 4.18
C ALA A 303 -15.73 -31.85 5.27
N LYS A 304 -14.46 -31.84 4.90
CA LYS A 304 -13.29 -31.77 5.79
C LYS A 304 -12.61 -30.42 5.79
N VAL A 305 -12.62 -29.74 4.65
CA VAL A 305 -11.89 -28.49 4.45
C VAL A 305 -12.83 -27.47 3.81
N ILE A 306 -12.84 -26.26 4.38
CA ILE A 306 -13.37 -25.05 3.74
C ILE A 306 -12.15 -24.37 3.13
N GLU A 307 -12.09 -24.36 1.80
CA GLU A 307 -10.94 -23.90 1.04
C GLU A 307 -10.71 -22.40 1.11
N LYS A 308 -9.53 -22.00 0.69
CA LYS A 308 -9.14 -20.60 0.55
C LYS A 308 -10.15 -19.84 -0.30
N LYS A 309 -10.68 -18.71 0.25
CA LYS A 309 -11.69 -17.87 -0.40
C LYS A 309 -13.01 -18.58 -0.74
N ALA A 310 -13.36 -19.66 -0.07
CA ALA A 310 -14.54 -20.45 -0.39
C ALA A 310 -15.85 -19.65 -0.35
N PHE A 311 -16.02 -18.74 0.59
CA PHE A 311 -17.17 -17.81 0.71
C PHE A 311 -16.73 -16.34 0.55
N PHE A 312 -15.66 -16.10 -0.18
CA PHE A 312 -15.14 -14.74 -0.38
C PHE A 312 -16.21 -13.82 -0.95
N GLU A 313 -16.48 -12.71 -0.22
CA GLU A 313 -17.48 -11.69 -0.60
C GLU A 313 -18.91 -12.23 -0.85
N CYS A 314 -19.30 -13.29 -0.15
CA CYS A 314 -20.70 -13.72 -0.13
C CYS A 314 -21.52 -12.73 0.72
N ASN A 315 -21.77 -11.56 0.16
CA ASN A 315 -22.28 -10.38 0.88
C ASN A 315 -23.69 -10.54 1.44
N SER A 316 -24.50 -11.44 0.90
CA SER A 316 -25.89 -11.68 1.29
C SER A 316 -26.05 -12.90 2.21
N LEU A 317 -24.99 -13.61 2.52
CA LEU A 317 -24.96 -14.78 3.39
C LEU A 317 -25.17 -14.37 4.87
N LYS A 318 -26.22 -14.88 5.51
CA LYS A 318 -26.65 -14.47 6.87
C LYS A 318 -26.15 -15.40 7.96
N SER A 319 -26.14 -16.70 7.69
CA SER A 319 -25.59 -17.71 8.61
C SER A 319 -24.99 -18.89 7.84
N VAL A 320 -24.02 -19.55 8.48
CA VAL A 320 -23.40 -20.79 7.96
C VAL A 320 -23.35 -21.81 9.09
N ILE A 321 -23.86 -23.00 8.81
CA ILE A 321 -23.70 -24.15 9.69
C ILE A 321 -22.48 -24.94 9.24
N ILE A 322 -21.47 -25.02 10.10
CA ILE A 322 -20.23 -25.80 9.86
C ILE A 322 -20.41 -27.16 10.56
N PRO A 323 -20.43 -28.28 9.83
CA PRO A 323 -20.61 -29.59 10.45
C PRO A 323 -19.36 -30.06 11.19
N ASN A 324 -19.52 -31.00 12.13
CA ASN A 324 -18.44 -31.61 12.91
C ASN A 324 -17.45 -32.44 12.05
N SER A 325 -17.71 -32.59 10.78
CA SER A 325 -16.75 -33.22 9.84
C SER A 325 -15.64 -32.29 9.40
N VAL A 326 -15.83 -30.94 9.48
CA VAL A 326 -14.84 -29.94 9.05
C VAL A 326 -13.69 -29.85 10.05
N THR A 327 -12.46 -29.95 9.57
CA THR A 327 -11.25 -29.88 10.38
C THR A 327 -10.38 -28.66 10.10
N ILE A 328 -10.54 -28.03 8.94
CA ILE A 328 -9.74 -26.89 8.50
C ILE A 328 -10.64 -25.83 7.86
N ILE A 329 -10.42 -24.59 8.27
CA ILE A 329 -10.91 -23.38 7.61
C ILE A 329 -9.69 -22.64 7.08
N GLU A 330 -9.57 -22.56 5.75
CA GLU A 330 -8.38 -21.99 5.12
C GLU A 330 -8.44 -20.46 5.07
N GLU A 331 -7.35 -19.85 4.55
CA GLU A 331 -7.18 -18.40 4.47
C GLU A 331 -8.32 -17.72 3.70
N TRP A 332 -8.82 -16.59 4.23
CA TRP A 332 -9.85 -15.76 3.58
C TRP A 332 -11.17 -16.49 3.31
N ALA A 333 -11.41 -17.61 3.96
CA ALA A 333 -12.56 -18.48 3.66
C ALA A 333 -13.89 -17.72 3.68
N PHE A 334 -14.11 -16.79 4.64
CA PHE A 334 -15.29 -15.95 4.77
C PHE A 334 -14.97 -14.45 4.70
N LEU A 335 -13.85 -14.07 4.09
CA LEU A 335 -13.48 -12.66 3.96
C LEU A 335 -14.58 -11.88 3.23
N GLY A 336 -15.06 -10.77 3.84
CA GLY A 336 -16.05 -9.90 3.24
C GLY A 336 -17.47 -10.44 3.25
N CYS A 337 -17.81 -11.42 4.08
CA CYS A 337 -19.21 -11.86 4.30
C CYS A 337 -19.95 -10.82 5.17
N TYR A 338 -20.24 -9.63 4.57
CA TYR A 338 -20.75 -8.47 5.31
C TYR A 338 -22.06 -8.71 6.08
N SER A 339 -22.91 -9.64 5.61
CA SER A 339 -24.22 -9.93 6.24
C SER A 339 -24.19 -11.06 7.26
N LEU A 340 -23.05 -11.76 7.42
CA LEU A 340 -22.93 -12.88 8.35
C LEU A 340 -23.11 -12.41 9.80
N ARG A 341 -24.08 -12.99 10.52
CA ARG A 341 -24.52 -12.49 11.84
C ARG A 341 -23.92 -13.28 13.01
N SER A 342 -23.75 -14.55 12.83
CA SER A 342 -23.18 -15.46 13.83
C SER A 342 -22.52 -16.64 13.16
N ILE A 343 -21.54 -17.22 13.81
CA ILE A 343 -20.90 -18.45 13.38
C ILE A 343 -20.49 -19.29 14.58
N ASP A 344 -20.74 -20.59 14.49
CA ASP A 344 -20.27 -21.59 15.44
C ASP A 344 -19.17 -22.41 14.77
N ILE A 345 -17.97 -22.40 15.37
CA ILE A 345 -16.81 -23.17 14.91
C ILE A 345 -16.71 -24.42 15.76
N PRO A 346 -16.95 -25.61 15.18
CA PRO A 346 -17.04 -26.85 15.95
C PRO A 346 -15.68 -27.34 16.47
N ASP A 347 -15.70 -28.26 17.47
CA ASP A 347 -14.50 -28.86 18.07
C ASP A 347 -13.58 -29.60 17.07
N SER A 348 -14.14 -30.04 15.97
CA SER A 348 -13.37 -30.69 14.90
C SER A 348 -12.39 -29.77 14.17
N VAL A 349 -12.66 -28.45 14.19
CA VAL A 349 -11.79 -27.47 13.51
C VAL A 349 -10.53 -27.26 14.35
N THR A 350 -9.40 -27.66 13.79
CA THR A 350 -8.08 -27.53 14.43
C THR A 350 -7.25 -26.39 13.86
N LYS A 351 -7.56 -25.93 12.63
CA LYS A 351 -6.85 -24.84 11.94
C LYS A 351 -7.83 -23.80 11.42
N MET A 352 -7.56 -22.54 11.76
CA MET A 352 -8.23 -21.36 11.23
C MET A 352 -7.21 -20.46 10.53
N GLY A 353 -7.42 -20.25 9.25
CA GLY A 353 -6.48 -19.52 8.37
C GLY A 353 -6.45 -18.01 8.61
N VAL A 354 -5.47 -17.36 8.00
CA VAL A 354 -5.29 -15.90 8.02
C VAL A 354 -6.54 -15.22 7.45
N SER A 355 -7.03 -14.17 8.14
CA SER A 355 -8.18 -13.38 7.71
C SER A 355 -9.44 -14.19 7.42
N ALA A 356 -9.63 -15.34 8.06
CA ALA A 356 -10.71 -16.28 7.75
C ALA A 356 -12.10 -15.60 7.79
N PHE A 357 -12.35 -14.69 8.74
CA PHE A 357 -13.60 -13.94 8.92
C PHE A 357 -13.40 -12.42 8.88
N ARG A 358 -12.31 -11.97 8.27
CA ARG A 358 -12.05 -10.53 8.16
C ARG A 358 -13.16 -9.82 7.38
N HIS A 359 -13.57 -8.61 7.83
CA HIS A 359 -14.66 -7.83 7.24
C HIS A 359 -16.05 -8.51 7.29
N CYS A 360 -16.31 -9.37 8.27
CA CYS A 360 -17.65 -9.83 8.56
C CYS A 360 -18.37 -8.78 9.45
N ASN A 361 -18.70 -7.62 8.87
CA ASN A 361 -19.10 -6.43 9.62
C ASN A 361 -20.39 -6.62 10.44
N SER A 362 -21.31 -7.51 10.03
CA SER A 362 -22.54 -7.81 10.77
C SER A 362 -22.39 -8.90 11.82
N LEU A 363 -21.21 -9.51 11.96
CA LEU A 363 -20.96 -10.62 12.88
C LEU A 363 -21.06 -10.14 14.33
N LYS A 364 -22.05 -10.65 15.09
CA LYS A 364 -22.34 -10.19 16.45
C LYS A 364 -21.74 -11.07 17.53
N SER A 365 -21.62 -12.35 17.23
CA SER A 365 -21.06 -13.35 18.14
C SER A 365 -20.36 -14.45 17.37
N VAL A 366 -19.29 -14.96 17.95
CA VAL A 366 -18.54 -16.12 17.48
C VAL A 366 -18.39 -17.07 18.67
N ASN A 367 -18.73 -18.33 18.46
CA ASN A 367 -18.44 -19.39 19.39
C ASN A 367 -17.35 -20.27 18.78
N ILE A 368 -16.19 -20.33 19.44
CA ILE A 368 -15.07 -21.19 19.05
C ILE A 368 -15.02 -22.34 20.04
N SER A 369 -15.19 -23.54 19.53
CA SER A 369 -15.09 -24.75 20.35
C SER A 369 -13.63 -25.22 20.51
N GLY A 370 -13.41 -26.27 21.30
CA GLY A 370 -12.11 -26.67 21.85
C GLY A 370 -11.06 -27.21 20.87
N GLY A 371 -11.32 -27.29 19.56
CA GLY A 371 -10.37 -27.78 18.57
C GLY A 371 -9.30 -26.79 18.13
N VAL A 372 -9.64 -25.49 18.11
CA VAL A 372 -8.76 -24.43 17.60
C VAL A 372 -7.61 -24.16 18.58
N THR A 373 -6.37 -24.19 18.10
CA THR A 373 -5.18 -23.95 18.93
C THR A 373 -4.60 -22.54 18.77
N SER A 374 -4.98 -21.81 17.72
CA SER A 374 -4.49 -20.45 17.45
C SER A 374 -5.56 -19.62 16.76
N ILE A 375 -5.75 -18.38 17.18
CA ILE A 375 -6.51 -17.37 16.42
C ILE A 375 -5.53 -16.75 15.43
N GLY A 376 -5.76 -16.99 14.13
CA GLY A 376 -4.85 -16.58 13.04
C GLY A 376 -4.73 -15.07 12.86
N ASP A 377 -3.74 -14.65 12.06
CA ASP A 377 -3.54 -13.24 11.74
C ASP A 377 -4.79 -12.65 11.09
N SER A 378 -5.26 -11.50 11.60
CA SER A 378 -6.47 -10.80 11.14
C SER A 378 -7.73 -11.66 11.10
N ALA A 379 -7.80 -12.77 11.83
CA ALA A 379 -8.89 -13.76 11.67
C ALA A 379 -10.30 -13.14 11.81
N PHE A 380 -10.49 -12.16 12.71
CA PHE A 380 -11.73 -11.41 12.93
C PHE A 380 -11.54 -9.89 12.77
N ALA A 381 -10.48 -9.45 12.07
CA ALA A 381 -10.26 -8.02 11.88
C ALA A 381 -11.46 -7.37 11.15
N ASN A 382 -11.79 -6.14 11.53
CA ASN A 382 -12.94 -5.39 10.99
C ASN A 382 -14.32 -6.07 11.15
N CYS A 383 -14.48 -6.92 12.17
CA CYS A 383 -15.80 -7.41 12.57
C CYS A 383 -16.49 -6.37 13.49
N GLU A 384 -16.89 -5.23 12.88
CA GLU A 384 -17.36 -4.03 13.61
C GLU A 384 -18.52 -4.27 14.59
N SER A 385 -19.41 -5.22 14.28
CA SER A 385 -20.56 -5.55 15.11
C SER A 385 -20.28 -6.60 16.20
N LEU A 386 -19.07 -7.17 16.24
CA LEU A 386 -18.72 -8.25 17.17
C LEU A 386 -18.76 -7.75 18.61
N LYS A 387 -19.69 -8.29 19.42
CA LYS A 387 -19.91 -7.86 20.80
C LYS A 387 -19.22 -8.76 21.81
N THR A 388 -19.20 -10.04 21.52
CA THR A 388 -18.65 -11.08 22.39
C THR A 388 -18.01 -12.18 21.57
N ILE A 389 -16.94 -12.73 22.08
CA ILE A 389 -16.27 -13.92 21.56
C ILE A 389 -15.89 -14.81 22.73
N ASN A 390 -16.08 -16.12 22.57
CA ASN A 390 -15.58 -17.12 23.50
C ASN A 390 -14.28 -17.71 22.91
N ILE A 391 -13.18 -17.57 23.63
CA ILE A 391 -11.88 -18.15 23.29
C ILE A 391 -11.68 -19.37 24.19
N PRO A 392 -11.60 -20.59 23.63
CA PRO A 392 -11.47 -21.80 24.43
C PRO A 392 -10.06 -22.01 24.98
N ASP A 393 -9.94 -22.83 26.03
CA ASP A 393 -8.67 -23.18 26.68
C ASP A 393 -7.67 -23.93 25.75
N SER A 394 -8.10 -24.39 24.58
CA SER A 394 -7.23 -24.98 23.56
C SER A 394 -6.34 -23.93 22.84
N VAL A 395 -6.75 -22.65 22.87
CA VAL A 395 -6.01 -21.58 22.17
C VAL A 395 -4.77 -21.22 22.98
N THR A 396 -3.62 -21.30 22.31
CA THR A 396 -2.31 -20.96 22.87
C THR A 396 -1.75 -19.64 22.35
N SER A 397 -2.28 -19.12 21.24
CA SER A 397 -1.83 -17.85 20.66
C SER A 397 -2.96 -17.06 20.00
N ILE A 398 -2.94 -15.75 20.20
CA ILE A 398 -3.73 -14.76 19.47
C ILE A 398 -2.73 -13.99 18.61
N ARG A 399 -2.86 -14.07 17.27
CA ARG A 399 -1.88 -13.52 16.36
C ARG A 399 -2.14 -12.05 16.00
N ASP A 400 -1.31 -11.49 15.12
CA ASP A 400 -1.35 -10.09 14.73
C ASP A 400 -2.71 -9.71 14.13
N TYR A 401 -3.22 -8.52 14.52
CA TYR A 401 -4.49 -7.97 14.06
C TYR A 401 -5.73 -8.85 14.31
N ALA A 402 -5.64 -9.90 15.10
CA ALA A 402 -6.69 -10.93 15.22
C ALA A 402 -8.10 -10.36 15.44
N PHE A 403 -8.25 -9.30 16.23
CA PHE A 403 -9.48 -8.58 16.55
C PHE A 403 -9.38 -7.07 16.27
N SER A 404 -8.43 -6.64 15.45
CA SER A 404 -8.32 -5.23 15.09
C SER A 404 -9.63 -4.71 14.51
N ASP A 405 -10.00 -3.47 14.86
CA ASP A 405 -11.22 -2.79 14.40
C ASP A 405 -12.55 -3.51 14.75
N CYS A 406 -12.56 -4.31 15.82
CA CYS A 406 -13.78 -4.86 16.41
C CYS A 406 -14.43 -3.82 17.32
N GLY A 407 -14.93 -2.71 16.74
CA GLY A 407 -15.39 -1.53 17.47
C GLY A 407 -16.52 -1.74 18.46
N SER A 408 -17.32 -2.82 18.35
CA SER A 408 -18.40 -3.16 19.29
C SER A 408 -18.01 -4.15 20.39
N LEU A 409 -16.77 -4.68 20.38
CA LEU A 409 -16.30 -5.69 21.32
C LEU A 409 -16.17 -5.11 22.73
N LYS A 410 -17.00 -5.62 23.68
CA LYS A 410 -17.12 -5.01 25.02
C LYS A 410 -16.20 -5.63 26.06
N SER A 411 -15.97 -6.92 25.94
CA SER A 411 -15.09 -7.68 26.83
C SER A 411 -14.60 -8.94 26.12
N VAL A 412 -13.41 -9.38 26.44
CA VAL A 412 -12.82 -10.64 26.00
C VAL A 412 -12.25 -11.33 27.23
N ASN A 413 -12.55 -12.61 27.39
CA ASN A 413 -11.87 -13.45 28.34
C ASN A 413 -10.76 -14.22 27.60
N ILE A 414 -9.53 -13.94 27.92
CA ILE A 414 -8.36 -14.63 27.35
C ILE A 414 -8.00 -15.75 28.33
N PRO A 415 -8.02 -17.03 27.90
CA PRO A 415 -7.71 -18.14 28.80
C PRO A 415 -6.22 -18.18 29.16
N ASP A 416 -5.89 -18.82 30.30
CA ASP A 416 -4.50 -18.93 30.80
C ASP A 416 -3.58 -19.76 29.89
N SER A 417 -4.14 -20.51 28.95
CA SER A 417 -3.40 -21.24 27.90
C SER A 417 -2.72 -20.35 26.87
N VAL A 418 -3.20 -19.10 26.72
CA VAL A 418 -2.64 -18.15 25.74
C VAL A 418 -1.30 -17.64 26.23
N THR A 419 -0.24 -17.89 25.44
CA THR A 419 1.16 -17.49 25.73
C THR A 419 1.63 -16.29 24.93
N SER A 420 0.87 -15.86 23.90
CA SER A 420 1.21 -14.68 23.09
C SER A 420 -0.05 -13.95 22.60
N ILE A 421 0.03 -12.62 22.63
CA ILE A 421 -0.94 -11.70 22.03
C ILE A 421 -0.14 -10.84 21.05
N GLY A 422 -0.46 -10.94 19.75
CA GLY A 422 0.31 -10.30 18.68
C GLY A 422 0.12 -8.80 18.56
N ASN A 423 0.87 -8.21 17.62
CA ASN A 423 0.78 -6.79 17.30
C ASN A 423 -0.63 -6.42 16.81
N TYR A 424 -1.13 -5.25 17.24
CA TYR A 424 -2.46 -4.75 16.87
C TYR A 424 -3.62 -5.70 17.19
N ALA A 425 -3.43 -6.72 18.02
CA ALA A 425 -4.42 -7.79 18.23
C ALA A 425 -5.80 -7.28 18.62
N PHE A 426 -5.90 -6.22 19.42
CA PHE A 426 -7.14 -5.55 19.86
C PHE A 426 -7.14 -4.05 19.53
N SER A 427 -6.33 -3.62 18.55
CA SER A 427 -6.30 -2.22 18.13
C SER A 427 -7.69 -1.77 17.65
N ASN A 428 -8.08 -0.53 17.96
CA ASN A 428 -9.38 0.06 17.61
C ASN A 428 -10.62 -0.69 18.16
N CYS A 429 -10.47 -1.52 19.20
CA CYS A 429 -11.60 -2.09 19.92
C CYS A 429 -12.22 -1.02 20.84
N SER A 430 -12.84 0.00 20.22
CA SER A 430 -13.25 1.23 20.91
C SER A 430 -14.29 1.03 22.03
N ALA A 431 -15.11 -0.03 21.99
CA ALA A 431 -16.08 -0.37 23.02
C ALA A 431 -15.52 -1.27 24.15
N LEU A 432 -14.26 -1.71 24.05
CA LEU A 432 -13.64 -2.64 25.02
C LEU A 432 -13.49 -1.96 26.38
N LYS A 433 -14.20 -2.48 27.40
CA LYS A 433 -14.22 -1.89 28.74
C LYS A 433 -13.27 -2.53 29.72
N SER A 434 -13.03 -3.82 29.53
CA SER A 434 -12.12 -4.63 30.36
C SER A 434 -11.62 -5.82 29.56
N ILE A 435 -10.40 -6.22 29.84
CA ILE A 435 -9.74 -7.41 29.33
C ILE A 435 -8.82 -7.96 30.41
N ASN A 436 -8.77 -9.27 30.59
CA ASN A 436 -7.75 -9.90 31.42
C ASN A 436 -6.57 -10.32 30.55
N ILE A 437 -5.36 -10.11 31.05
CA ILE A 437 -4.14 -10.60 30.42
C ILE A 437 -3.64 -11.77 31.29
N PRO A 438 -3.49 -12.98 30.72
CA PRO A 438 -3.06 -14.14 31.48
C PRO A 438 -1.60 -14.04 31.92
N ASN A 439 -1.24 -14.74 33.02
CA ASN A 439 0.11 -14.74 33.58
C ASN A 439 1.19 -15.40 32.70
N SER A 440 0.80 -16.03 31.62
CA SER A 440 1.68 -16.59 30.61
C SER A 440 2.28 -15.54 29.65
N ILE A 441 1.66 -14.33 29.58
CA ILE A 441 2.09 -13.26 28.69
C ILE A 441 3.33 -12.56 29.26
N THR A 442 4.39 -12.45 28.48
CA THR A 442 5.65 -11.82 28.85
C THR A 442 5.90 -10.44 28.23
N ARG A 443 5.13 -10.07 27.21
CA ARG A 443 5.22 -8.78 26.50
C ARG A 443 3.83 -8.27 26.13
N ILE A 444 3.63 -6.97 26.21
CA ILE A 444 2.49 -6.30 25.58
C ILE A 444 3.02 -5.73 24.27
N GLU A 445 2.63 -6.33 23.16
CA GLU A 445 3.21 -6.07 21.85
C GLU A 445 2.75 -4.72 21.25
N ASP A 446 3.36 -4.34 20.12
CA ASP A 446 3.11 -3.06 19.46
C ASP A 446 1.62 -2.88 19.15
N ASN A 447 1.07 -1.72 19.54
CA ASN A 447 -0.32 -1.35 19.28
C ASN A 447 -1.37 -2.35 19.77
N ALA A 448 -1.02 -3.28 20.65
CA ALA A 448 -1.91 -4.39 21.05
C ALA A 448 -3.30 -3.92 21.53
N PHE A 449 -3.38 -2.78 22.25
CA PHE A 449 -4.60 -2.15 22.75
C PHE A 449 -4.74 -0.69 22.29
N CYS A 450 -4.11 -0.31 21.19
CA CYS A 450 -4.19 1.06 20.68
C CYS A 450 -5.64 1.44 20.38
N ASN A 451 -6.05 2.67 20.76
CA ASN A 451 -7.41 3.19 20.58
C ASN A 451 -8.54 2.35 21.21
N CYS A 452 -8.26 1.60 22.29
CA CYS A 452 -9.29 1.00 23.13
C CYS A 452 -9.95 2.09 24.00
N ASN A 453 -10.71 2.99 23.36
CA ASN A 453 -11.19 4.24 23.96
C ASN A 453 -12.07 4.08 25.21
N SER A 454 -12.75 2.94 25.36
CA SER A 454 -13.61 2.66 26.53
C SER A 454 -12.90 1.90 27.65
N LEU A 455 -11.63 1.52 27.47
CA LEU A 455 -10.87 0.75 28.47
C LEU A 455 -10.59 1.63 29.69
N LYS A 456 -11.17 1.27 30.84
CA LYS A 456 -11.06 2.07 32.07
C LYS A 456 -9.91 1.66 32.98
N SER A 457 -9.61 0.37 32.97
CA SER A 457 -8.51 -0.22 33.71
C SER A 457 -8.08 -1.52 33.06
N ILE A 458 -6.84 -1.88 33.23
CA ILE A 458 -6.23 -3.15 32.80
C ILE A 458 -5.23 -3.58 33.85
N THR A 459 -5.18 -4.88 34.12
CA THR A 459 -4.16 -5.47 34.99
C THR A 459 -3.07 -6.09 34.12
N ILE A 460 -1.87 -5.63 34.28
CA ILE A 460 -0.69 -6.22 33.63
C ILE A 460 -0.09 -7.24 34.60
N PRO A 461 0.08 -8.50 34.18
CA PRO A 461 0.60 -9.55 35.05
C PRO A 461 2.11 -9.38 35.32
N ASN A 462 2.59 -9.92 36.44
CA ASN A 462 3.99 -9.86 36.85
C ASN A 462 4.97 -10.64 35.95
N SER A 463 4.46 -11.34 34.95
CA SER A 463 5.25 -11.99 33.90
C SER A 463 5.72 -11.03 32.80
N VAL A 464 5.05 -9.87 32.66
CA VAL A 464 5.35 -8.91 31.60
C VAL A 464 6.64 -8.16 31.90
N THR A 465 7.58 -8.20 30.95
CA THR A 465 8.86 -7.50 31.02
C THR A 465 8.92 -6.24 30.17
N ASN A 466 8.10 -6.15 29.13
CA ASN A 466 8.10 -5.06 28.17
C ASN A 466 6.69 -4.59 27.84
N ILE A 467 6.52 -3.28 27.77
CA ILE A 467 5.36 -2.62 27.17
C ILE A 467 5.87 -1.95 25.90
N GLU A 468 5.44 -2.44 24.72
CA GLU A 468 6.01 -2.04 23.45
C GLU A 468 5.36 -0.76 22.87
N HIS A 469 5.72 -0.40 21.63
CA HIS A 469 5.33 0.86 21.02
C HIS A 469 3.80 0.95 20.86
N ASP A 470 3.23 2.13 21.18
CA ASP A 470 1.80 2.43 21.06
C ASP A 470 0.86 1.44 21.78
N ALA A 471 1.36 0.60 22.68
CA ALA A 471 0.61 -0.50 23.28
C ALA A 471 -0.75 -0.09 23.86
N PHE A 472 -0.86 1.09 24.49
CA PHE A 472 -2.09 1.69 25.04
C PHE A 472 -2.36 3.10 24.49
N SER A 473 -1.74 3.46 23.35
CA SER A 473 -1.94 4.76 22.73
C SER A 473 -3.42 4.98 22.44
N GLY A 474 -3.97 6.17 22.76
CA GLY A 474 -5.37 6.51 22.53
C GLY A 474 -6.37 5.84 23.48
N CYS A 475 -5.95 5.13 24.53
CA CYS A 475 -6.85 4.58 25.56
C CYS A 475 -7.43 5.73 26.41
N SER A 476 -8.31 6.54 25.83
CA SER A 476 -8.76 7.82 26.38
C SER A 476 -9.53 7.71 27.70
N SER A 477 -10.17 6.57 27.99
CA SER A 477 -10.88 6.32 29.25
C SER A 477 -10.01 5.69 30.34
N LEU A 478 -8.74 5.33 30.07
CA LEU A 478 -7.87 4.67 31.03
C LEU A 478 -7.56 5.60 32.20
N MET A 479 -8.07 5.29 33.39
CA MET A 479 -7.93 6.16 34.59
C MET A 479 -6.72 5.81 35.41
N SER A 480 -6.37 4.55 35.46
CA SER A 480 -5.22 4.02 36.21
C SER A 480 -4.72 2.72 35.58
N ILE A 481 -3.45 2.48 35.67
CA ILE A 481 -2.79 1.24 35.30
C ILE A 481 -1.70 0.95 36.31
N HIS A 482 -1.59 -0.31 36.71
CA HIS A 482 -0.46 -0.79 37.50
C HIS A 482 0.55 -1.45 36.59
N ILE A 483 1.77 -0.93 36.57
CA ILE A 483 2.90 -1.50 35.85
C ILE A 483 3.70 -2.33 36.89
N PRO A 484 3.84 -3.64 36.68
CA PRO A 484 4.52 -4.51 37.64
C PRO A 484 6.04 -4.29 37.64
N ASP A 485 6.68 -4.69 38.76
CA ASP A 485 8.14 -4.57 38.96
C ASP A 485 8.98 -5.43 38.01
N SER A 486 8.36 -6.29 37.22
CA SER A 486 9.01 -7.06 36.15
C SER A 486 9.29 -6.23 34.90
N VAL A 487 8.60 -5.09 34.70
CA VAL A 487 8.72 -4.30 33.49
C VAL A 487 10.04 -3.54 33.48
N THR A 488 10.84 -3.75 32.44
CA THR A 488 12.15 -3.13 32.23
C THR A 488 12.15 -2.03 31.17
N SER A 489 11.13 -2.01 30.28
CA SER A 489 11.04 -0.99 29.23
C SER A 489 9.60 -0.58 28.95
N ILE A 490 9.44 0.72 28.68
CA ILE A 490 8.19 1.35 28.20
C ILE A 490 8.50 1.96 26.82
N GLY A 491 7.81 1.49 25.80
CA GLY A 491 8.02 1.84 24.39
C GLY A 491 7.62 3.27 24.03
N HIS A 492 7.90 3.66 22.79
CA HIS A 492 7.46 4.94 22.25
C HIS A 492 5.94 5.01 22.19
N ASN A 493 5.34 6.17 22.47
CA ASN A 493 3.91 6.40 22.47
C ASN A 493 3.09 5.45 23.39
N ALA A 494 3.69 4.66 24.25
CA ALA A 494 3.02 3.55 24.96
C ALA A 494 1.69 3.96 25.64
N PHE A 495 1.60 5.18 26.19
CA PHE A 495 0.39 5.76 26.81
C PHE A 495 -0.02 7.09 26.18
N LYS A 496 0.42 7.37 24.95
CA LYS A 496 0.06 8.59 24.25
C LYS A 496 -1.46 8.76 24.17
N GLY A 497 -1.97 9.95 24.49
CA GLY A 497 -3.39 10.24 24.42
C GLY A 497 -4.27 9.53 25.46
N CYS A 498 -3.68 8.97 26.52
CA CYS A 498 -4.43 8.45 27.67
C CYS A 498 -4.97 9.63 28.52
N ILE A 499 -5.92 10.38 27.96
CA ILE A 499 -6.37 11.68 28.51
C ILE A 499 -6.95 11.61 29.92
N SER A 500 -7.50 10.45 30.32
CA SER A 500 -8.09 10.24 31.65
C SER A 500 -7.12 9.69 32.71
N LEU A 501 -5.88 9.37 32.32
CA LEU A 501 -4.87 8.78 33.19
C LEU A 501 -4.45 9.78 34.25
N LYS A 502 -4.76 9.49 35.53
CA LYS A 502 -4.54 10.42 36.65
C LYS A 502 -3.21 10.17 37.37
N ASN A 503 -2.88 8.92 37.54
CA ASN A 503 -1.69 8.47 38.25
C ASN A 503 -1.13 7.21 37.55
N ILE A 504 0.17 7.11 37.49
CA ILE A 504 0.87 5.93 37.04
C ILE A 504 2.16 5.79 37.88
N HIS A 505 2.47 4.58 38.28
CA HIS A 505 3.73 4.25 38.91
C HIS A 505 4.62 3.55 37.89
N ILE A 506 5.81 4.08 37.68
CA ILE A 506 6.86 3.43 36.87
C ILE A 506 7.76 2.68 37.84
N PRO A 507 7.94 1.36 37.67
CA PRO A 507 8.73 0.56 38.58
C PRO A 507 10.24 0.87 38.47
N ASP A 508 10.98 0.63 39.56
CA ASP A 508 12.43 0.86 39.58
C ASP A 508 13.22 -0.03 38.63
N SER A 509 12.63 -1.11 38.14
CA SER A 509 13.18 -1.99 37.12
C SER A 509 13.20 -1.35 35.71
N ALA A 510 12.37 -0.35 35.44
CA ALA A 510 12.26 0.28 34.15
C ALA A 510 13.51 1.13 33.86
N THR A 511 14.31 0.70 32.86
CA THR A 511 15.54 1.38 32.46
C THR A 511 15.34 2.36 31.32
N SER A 512 14.20 2.29 30.60
CA SER A 512 13.88 3.16 29.47
C SER A 512 12.43 3.57 29.42
N ILE A 513 12.21 4.83 29.06
CA ILE A 513 10.89 5.42 28.74
C ILE A 513 11.03 6.01 27.34
N GLY A 514 10.23 5.51 26.39
CA GLY A 514 10.28 5.93 25.00
C GLY A 514 9.82 7.38 24.78
N SER A 515 10.17 7.95 23.64
CA SER A 515 9.66 9.26 23.23
C SER A 515 8.14 9.24 23.16
N ASN A 516 7.48 10.35 23.47
CA ASN A 516 6.03 10.50 23.44
C ASN A 516 5.26 9.56 24.41
N ALA A 517 5.95 8.82 25.29
CA ALA A 517 5.33 7.74 26.07
C ALA A 517 4.09 8.20 26.86
N PHE A 518 4.04 9.44 27.32
CA PHE A 518 2.90 10.06 28.03
C PHE A 518 2.35 11.30 27.35
N GLU A 519 2.66 11.50 26.08
CA GLU A 519 2.15 12.63 25.31
C GLU A 519 0.64 12.71 25.40
N GLY A 520 0.10 13.89 25.72
CA GLY A 520 -1.34 14.11 25.80
C GLY A 520 -2.04 13.43 26.97
N CYS A 521 -1.32 12.97 28.00
CA CYS A 521 -1.91 12.51 29.24
C CYS A 521 -2.43 13.69 30.07
N VAL A 522 -3.50 14.34 29.58
CA VAL A 522 -4.00 15.63 30.07
C VAL A 522 -4.33 15.63 31.56
N SER A 523 -4.83 14.51 32.11
CA SER A 523 -5.24 14.37 33.50
C SER A 523 -4.14 13.93 34.45
N LEU A 524 -2.93 13.63 33.96
CA LEU A 524 -1.81 13.15 34.76
C LEU A 524 -1.33 14.23 35.74
N LYS A 525 -1.43 13.92 37.05
CA LYS A 525 -1.14 14.92 38.10
C LYS A 525 0.27 14.87 38.62
N SER A 526 0.83 13.68 38.71
CA SER A 526 2.21 13.43 39.14
C SER A 526 2.72 12.13 38.58
N ILE A 527 4.01 12.03 38.41
CA ILE A 527 4.71 10.82 37.99
C ILE A 527 6.10 10.82 38.63
N ASN A 528 6.56 9.65 39.02
CA ASN A 528 7.92 9.46 39.50
C ASN A 528 8.74 8.73 38.45
N ILE A 529 9.89 9.27 38.11
CA ILE A 529 10.84 8.65 37.19
C ILE A 529 11.85 7.89 38.04
N PRO A 530 12.04 6.58 37.81
CA PRO A 530 12.98 5.77 38.61
C PRO A 530 14.46 6.11 38.34
N ASN A 531 15.34 5.83 39.28
CA ASN A 531 16.76 6.09 39.17
C ASN A 531 17.48 5.24 38.08
N SER A 532 16.84 4.24 37.56
CA SER A 532 17.30 3.41 36.43
C SER A 532 17.22 4.11 35.08
N VAL A 533 16.41 5.17 34.95
CA VAL A 533 16.21 5.92 33.70
C VAL A 533 17.32 6.95 33.54
N THR A 534 17.97 6.98 32.37
CA THR A 534 19.10 7.87 32.06
C THR A 534 18.76 9.01 31.10
N SER A 535 17.55 8.99 30.48
CA SER A 535 17.12 10.06 29.58
C SER A 535 15.61 10.24 29.61
N ILE A 536 15.17 11.48 29.42
CA ILE A 536 13.78 11.81 29.11
C ILE A 536 13.72 12.10 27.61
N GLY A 537 13.00 11.26 26.85
CA GLY A 537 12.92 11.33 25.41
C GLY A 537 12.16 12.59 24.91
N MET A 538 12.19 12.80 23.60
CA MET A 538 11.43 13.84 22.93
C MET A 538 9.92 13.66 23.19
N TRP A 539 9.20 14.76 23.51
CA TRP A 539 7.75 14.81 23.69
C TRP A 539 7.19 13.92 24.81
N THR A 540 8.03 13.36 25.68
CA THR A 540 7.63 12.33 26.66
C THR A 540 6.42 12.77 27.49
N PHE A 541 6.38 14.02 27.97
CA PHE A 541 5.29 14.62 28.75
C PHE A 541 4.62 15.80 28.04
N TYR A 542 4.76 15.87 26.72
CA TYR A 542 4.14 16.93 25.94
C TYR A 542 2.62 16.97 26.17
N TYR A 543 2.08 18.17 26.43
CA TYR A 543 0.65 18.39 26.66
C TYR A 543 0.06 17.67 27.89
N CYS A 544 0.90 17.36 28.91
CA CYS A 544 0.47 16.87 30.21
C CYS A 544 -0.06 18.04 31.07
N LYS A 545 -1.19 18.64 30.69
CA LYS A 545 -1.70 19.92 31.24
C LYS A 545 -1.89 19.92 32.76
N SER A 546 -2.25 18.79 33.36
CA SER A 546 -2.53 18.68 34.82
C SER A 546 -1.29 18.32 35.65
N LEU A 547 -0.13 18.09 35.04
CA LEU A 547 1.10 17.69 35.73
C LEU A 547 1.60 18.84 36.63
N LYS A 548 1.54 18.64 37.96
CA LYS A 548 1.88 19.66 38.95
C LYS A 548 3.33 19.60 39.40
N SER A 549 3.86 18.39 39.46
CA SER A 549 5.25 18.14 39.88
C SER A 549 5.77 16.85 39.26
N ILE A 550 7.05 16.80 39.02
CA ILE A 550 7.77 15.62 38.57
C ILE A 550 9.15 15.61 39.26
N ASN A 551 9.54 14.42 39.68
CA ASN A 551 10.91 14.21 40.17
C ASN A 551 11.75 13.61 39.03
N ILE A 552 12.83 14.33 38.68
CA ILE A 552 13.82 13.86 37.71
C ILE A 552 15.02 13.35 38.49
N PRO A 553 15.41 12.08 38.35
CA PRO A 553 16.55 11.54 39.10
C PRO A 553 17.90 12.05 38.55
N ASP A 554 18.94 12.03 39.40
CA ASP A 554 20.31 12.49 39.05
C ASP A 554 20.98 11.66 37.95
N THR A 555 20.46 10.49 37.66
CA THR A 555 20.89 9.60 36.57
C THR A 555 20.52 10.12 35.18
N VAL A 556 19.55 11.04 35.08
CA VAL A 556 19.12 11.60 33.80
C VAL A 556 20.19 12.57 33.28
N THR A 557 20.67 12.28 32.07
CA THR A 557 21.71 13.08 31.39
C THR A 557 21.12 13.99 30.29
N THR A 558 19.96 13.67 29.77
CA THR A 558 19.34 14.44 28.66
C THR A 558 17.82 14.65 28.86
N ILE A 559 17.37 15.84 28.55
CA ILE A 559 15.97 16.21 28.45
C ILE A 559 15.71 16.52 26.97
N GLY A 560 14.89 15.73 26.31
CA GLY A 560 14.62 15.81 24.87
C GLY A 560 13.74 17.00 24.46
N ASP A 561 13.59 17.18 23.14
CA ASP A 561 12.81 18.25 22.57
C ASP A 561 11.36 18.18 23.04
N LYS A 562 10.81 19.33 23.43
CA LYS A 562 9.41 19.49 23.90
C LYS A 562 9.01 18.51 25.00
N ALA A 563 9.97 17.97 25.76
CA ALA A 563 9.71 16.92 26.74
C ALA A 563 8.63 17.31 27.77
N PHE A 564 8.56 18.60 28.18
CA PHE A 564 7.57 19.13 29.11
C PHE A 564 6.75 20.30 28.50
N SER A 565 6.78 20.49 27.21
CA SER A 565 6.05 21.58 26.57
C SER A 565 4.55 21.43 26.82
N TYR A 566 3.85 22.54 27.06
CA TYR A 566 2.43 22.60 27.48
C TYR A 566 2.10 21.84 28.77
N CYS A 567 3.03 21.67 29.69
CA CYS A 567 2.75 21.27 31.07
C CYS A 567 2.20 22.46 31.87
N GLU A 568 0.99 22.90 31.53
CA GLU A 568 0.38 24.18 31.98
C GLU A 568 0.28 24.31 33.52
N SER A 569 0.11 23.19 34.25
CA SER A 569 -0.03 23.18 35.71
C SER A 569 1.29 22.92 36.47
N LEU A 570 2.43 22.77 35.77
CA LEU A 570 3.69 22.47 36.40
C LEU A 570 4.19 23.69 37.20
N LEU A 571 4.24 23.53 38.52
CA LEU A 571 4.60 24.62 39.46
C LEU A 571 6.10 24.69 39.69
N ASN A 572 6.72 23.54 39.85
CA ASN A 572 8.14 23.41 40.20
C ASN A 572 8.76 22.21 39.46
N ILE A 573 9.97 22.38 38.98
CA ILE A 573 10.77 21.32 38.43
C ILE A 573 12.23 21.51 38.88
N ASN A 574 12.85 20.44 39.34
CA ASN A 574 14.28 20.41 39.60
C ASN A 574 14.98 19.71 38.44
N ILE A 575 15.88 20.40 37.74
CA ILE A 575 16.76 19.79 36.74
C ILE A 575 18.01 19.36 37.46
N PRO A 576 18.31 18.05 37.58
CA PRO A 576 19.44 17.57 38.38
C PRO A 576 20.78 17.85 37.71
N ASN A 577 21.84 17.82 38.53
CA ASN A 577 23.23 18.02 38.08
C ASN A 577 23.78 16.90 37.15
N GLY A 578 23.01 15.84 36.91
CA GLY A 578 23.30 14.84 35.88
C GLY A 578 23.04 15.33 34.47
N VAL A 579 22.11 16.29 34.29
CA VAL A 579 21.67 16.75 32.98
C VAL A 579 22.75 17.58 32.29
N THR A 580 23.12 17.15 31.06
CA THR A 580 24.14 17.83 30.23
C THR A 580 23.50 18.57 29.04
N SER A 581 22.30 18.16 28.62
CA SER A 581 21.57 18.79 27.49
C SER A 581 20.09 18.97 27.76
N ILE A 582 19.54 20.09 27.28
CA ILE A 582 18.12 20.44 27.27
C ILE A 582 17.73 20.70 25.81
N GLY A 583 16.73 19.96 25.31
CA GLY A 583 16.29 20.03 23.92
C GLY A 583 15.46 21.25 23.56
N ASP A 584 15.05 21.32 22.29
CA ASP A 584 14.26 22.41 21.72
C ASP A 584 12.91 22.53 22.42
N SER A 585 12.53 23.75 22.81
CA SER A 585 11.24 24.04 23.45
C SER A 585 10.89 23.12 24.61
N ALA A 586 11.86 22.57 25.30
CA ALA A 586 11.68 21.50 26.31
C ALA A 586 10.68 21.85 27.41
N PHE A 587 10.58 23.14 27.80
CA PHE A 587 9.67 23.69 28.82
C PHE A 587 8.77 24.78 28.26
N SER A 588 8.53 24.81 26.94
CA SER A 588 7.68 25.85 26.37
C SER A 588 6.25 25.76 26.91
N ASP A 589 5.62 26.90 27.09
CA ASP A 589 4.24 27.02 27.57
C ASP A 589 3.95 26.34 28.91
N CYS A 590 4.97 26.22 29.78
CA CYS A 590 4.80 25.87 31.20
C CYS A 590 4.33 27.11 31.97
N ILE A 591 3.09 27.55 31.74
CA ILE A 591 2.55 28.85 32.16
C ILE A 591 2.40 29.04 33.67
N SER A 592 2.42 27.97 34.46
CA SER A 592 2.35 28.02 35.93
C SER A 592 3.71 27.86 36.58
N LEU A 593 4.79 27.64 35.84
CA LEU A 593 6.11 27.39 36.43
C LEU A 593 6.64 28.67 37.09
N ILE A 594 6.99 28.53 38.38
CA ILE A 594 7.40 29.67 39.22
C ILE A 594 8.88 29.98 39.02
N SER A 595 9.73 28.96 39.07
CA SER A 595 11.19 29.09 38.88
C SER A 595 11.78 27.86 38.23
N ILE A 596 12.88 28.06 37.49
CA ILE A 596 13.67 26.98 36.90
C ILE A 596 15.15 27.34 36.95
N THR A 597 15.99 26.36 37.26
CA THR A 597 17.44 26.55 37.30
C THR A 597 18.11 25.71 36.21
N ILE A 598 18.98 26.33 35.41
CA ILE A 598 19.90 25.63 34.51
C ILE A 598 21.10 25.20 35.34
N PRO A 599 21.28 23.91 35.63
CA PRO A 599 22.35 23.45 36.49
C PRO A 599 23.73 23.59 35.83
N SER A 600 24.77 23.54 36.68
CA SER A 600 26.16 23.73 36.23
C SER A 600 26.67 22.67 35.24
N SER A 601 26.02 21.53 35.16
CA SER A 601 26.32 20.41 34.27
C SER A 601 25.86 20.62 32.81
N VAL A 602 24.88 21.49 32.58
CA VAL A 602 24.29 21.71 31.24
C VAL A 602 25.31 22.44 30.36
N ILE A 603 25.66 21.80 29.25
CA ILE A 603 26.59 22.33 28.24
C ILE A 603 25.91 22.58 26.88
N ALA A 604 24.74 22.04 26.67
CA ALA A 604 23.97 22.24 25.45
C ALA A 604 22.50 22.61 25.74
N ILE A 605 21.99 23.60 25.02
CA ILE A 605 20.58 24.02 25.08
C ILE A 605 20.08 24.18 23.65
N GLY A 606 18.91 23.62 23.38
CA GLY A 606 18.22 23.74 22.10
C GLY A 606 17.55 25.09 21.88
N MET A 607 16.72 25.17 20.83
CA MET A 607 15.99 26.37 20.43
C MET A 607 14.97 26.76 21.49
N ASN A 608 15.09 27.99 22.00
CA ASN A 608 14.15 28.66 22.93
C ASN A 608 13.42 27.71 23.91
N PRO A 609 14.14 26.98 24.78
CA PRO A 609 13.58 25.90 25.57
C PRO A 609 12.54 26.35 26.59
N PHE A 610 12.49 27.66 26.92
CA PHE A 610 11.63 28.27 27.93
C PHE A 610 10.59 29.24 27.32
N TYR A 611 10.31 29.11 26.01
CA TYR A 611 9.32 29.94 25.33
C TYR A 611 7.96 29.88 26.05
N GLY A 612 7.24 30.99 26.17
CA GLY A 612 5.94 31.03 26.84
C GLY A 612 5.94 30.71 28.35
N CYS A 613 7.12 30.42 28.92
CA CYS A 613 7.26 30.06 30.33
C CYS A 613 7.56 31.30 31.18
N PRO A 614 6.69 31.68 32.18
CA PRO A 614 6.91 32.88 32.99
C PRO A 614 7.92 32.69 34.13
N ALA A 615 8.46 31.50 34.32
CA ALA A 615 9.34 31.10 35.41
C ALA A 615 10.53 32.09 35.60
N ASP A 616 10.91 32.35 36.85
CA ASP A 616 12.19 33.01 37.17
C ASP A 616 13.30 32.03 36.77
N LEU A 617 14.14 32.45 35.81
CA LEU A 617 15.21 31.62 35.27
C LEU A 617 16.53 31.93 36.04
N LYS A 618 17.11 30.92 36.64
CA LYS A 618 18.42 30.97 37.22
C LYS A 618 19.42 30.16 36.39
N ASN A 619 20.55 30.74 36.07
CA ASN A 619 21.60 30.05 35.34
C ASN A 619 22.83 29.77 36.26
N GLU A 620 23.18 28.52 36.44
CA GLU A 620 24.40 28.07 37.16
C GLU A 620 25.42 27.47 36.19
N SER A 621 25.06 27.29 34.91
CA SER A 621 25.96 26.78 33.89
C SER A 621 26.95 27.82 33.43
N LYS A 622 28.23 27.41 33.28
CA LYS A 622 29.31 28.21 32.69
C LYS A 622 29.26 28.24 31.14
N ALA A 623 28.40 27.43 30.53
CA ALA A 623 28.25 27.37 29.09
C ALA A 623 27.31 28.47 28.53
N PHE A 624 26.59 29.19 29.42
CA PHE A 624 25.62 30.20 29.03
C PHE A 624 25.73 31.43 29.89
N ILE A 625 25.31 32.58 29.34
CA ILE A 625 25.15 33.83 30.05
C ILE A 625 23.65 34.15 30.10
N TYR A 626 23.15 34.44 31.29
CA TYR A 626 21.77 34.92 31.47
C TYR A 626 21.82 36.28 32.20
N GLU A 627 21.42 37.31 31.49
CA GLU A 627 21.41 38.69 32.00
C GLU A 627 20.21 39.47 31.41
N HIS A 628 19.61 40.35 32.21
CA HIS A 628 18.44 41.16 31.76
C HIS A 628 17.35 40.36 31.13
N ASN A 629 17.08 39.12 31.62
CA ASN A 629 16.11 38.19 31.07
C ASN A 629 16.40 37.75 29.62
N VAL A 630 17.66 37.75 29.22
CA VAL A 630 18.08 37.25 27.91
C VAL A 630 19.14 36.16 28.09
N LEU A 631 18.96 35.04 27.42
CA LEU A 631 19.89 33.90 27.44
C LEU A 631 20.79 33.94 26.21
N PHE A 632 22.10 33.85 26.43
CA PHE A 632 23.13 33.82 25.39
C PHE A 632 24.02 32.57 25.55
N ASN A 633 24.73 32.23 24.50
CA ASN A 633 25.86 31.29 24.61
C ASN A 633 27.01 31.89 25.43
N LYS A 634 28.01 31.06 25.82
CA LYS A 634 29.17 31.43 26.68
C LYS A 634 29.88 32.71 26.21
N ASP A 635 30.10 32.84 24.92
CA ASP A 635 30.88 33.94 24.34
C ASP A 635 30.03 35.15 24.00
N LYS A 636 28.71 35.09 24.32
CA LYS A 636 27.72 36.12 24.04
C LYS A 636 27.60 36.52 22.56
N THR A 637 27.94 35.53 21.68
CA THR A 637 27.85 35.68 20.22
C THR A 637 26.52 35.23 19.66
N THR A 638 25.78 34.37 20.38
CA THR A 638 24.44 33.89 19.97
C THR A 638 23.42 34.27 21.05
N LEU A 639 22.35 34.95 20.63
CA LEU A 639 21.17 35.21 21.45
C LEU A 639 20.22 34.03 21.30
N ILE A 640 20.04 33.23 22.37
CA ILE A 640 19.28 31.95 22.36
C ILE A 640 17.79 32.20 22.66
N SER A 641 17.46 33.06 23.67
CA SER A 641 16.09 33.26 24.08
C SER A 641 15.94 34.64 24.71
N TYR A 642 15.04 35.45 24.18
CA TYR A 642 14.62 36.75 24.75
C TYR A 642 13.37 36.52 25.62
N ARG A 643 13.47 36.79 26.91
CA ARG A 643 12.42 36.64 27.90
C ARG A 643 12.05 37.92 28.61
N ALA A 644 12.69 39.02 28.28
CA ALA A 644 12.36 40.33 28.80
C ALA A 644 11.00 40.82 28.25
N LYS A 645 10.26 41.56 29.02
CA LYS A 645 8.95 42.16 28.65
C LYS A 645 9.07 43.65 28.32
N GLU A 646 10.27 44.06 27.90
CA GLU A 646 10.54 45.47 27.57
C GLU A 646 9.98 45.82 26.20
N ALA A 647 9.51 47.04 26.05
CA ALA A 647 8.99 47.55 24.78
C ALA A 647 10.10 47.81 23.74
N ASN A 648 11.29 48.17 24.22
CA ASN A 648 12.45 48.51 23.39
C ASN A 648 13.65 47.67 23.82
N TYR A 649 14.34 47.06 22.87
CA TYR A 649 15.53 46.28 23.18
C TYR A 649 16.67 46.56 22.20
N VAL A 650 17.89 46.66 22.75
CA VAL A 650 19.11 46.82 21.95
C VAL A 650 19.92 45.53 22.11
N ILE A 651 20.12 44.83 21.00
CA ILE A 651 20.96 43.66 20.96
C ILE A 651 22.41 44.06 21.17
N PRO A 652 23.16 43.42 22.08
CA PRO A 652 24.59 43.72 22.34
C PRO A 652 25.46 43.57 21.11
N ASP A 653 26.48 44.44 20.94
CA ASP A 653 27.40 44.41 19.80
C ASP A 653 28.26 43.14 19.73
N SER A 654 28.31 42.33 20.78
CA SER A 654 28.97 41.01 20.77
C SER A 654 28.20 39.96 20.02
N VAL A 655 26.87 40.17 19.77
CA VAL A 655 26.00 39.16 19.12
C VAL A 655 26.23 39.17 17.63
N THR A 656 26.56 37.98 17.10
CA THR A 656 26.75 37.75 15.67
C THR A 656 25.61 36.90 15.06
N SER A 657 24.85 36.22 15.93
CA SER A 657 23.73 35.36 15.51
C SER A 657 22.52 35.53 16.45
N ILE A 658 21.35 35.70 15.84
CA ILE A 658 20.07 35.60 16.55
C ILE A 658 19.55 34.19 16.35
N GLY A 659 19.36 33.48 17.45
CA GLY A 659 18.95 32.05 17.44
C GLY A 659 17.54 31.84 16.86
N GLU A 660 17.25 30.61 16.53
CA GLU A 660 15.93 30.19 16.08
C GLU A 660 14.89 30.42 17.20
N CYS A 661 13.70 30.93 16.82
CA CYS A 661 12.61 31.29 17.75
C CYS A 661 13.02 32.23 18.89
N ALA A 662 14.15 32.91 18.83
CA ALA A 662 14.71 33.68 19.95
C ALA A 662 13.79 34.78 20.48
N PHE A 663 13.00 35.44 19.63
CA PHE A 663 12.00 36.48 19.95
C PHE A 663 10.58 36.03 19.55
N LEU A 664 10.31 34.73 19.40
CA LEU A 664 8.98 34.22 19.01
C LEU A 664 7.91 34.79 19.96
N GLU A 665 6.80 35.34 19.38
CA GLU A 665 5.67 35.91 20.11
C GLU A 665 6.03 36.96 21.18
N CYS A 666 7.12 37.71 20.98
CA CYS A 666 7.46 38.84 21.87
C CYS A 666 6.51 40.02 21.67
N ASN A 667 5.23 39.86 22.09
CA ASN A 667 4.17 40.82 21.88
C ASN A 667 4.33 42.15 22.68
N SER A 668 5.24 42.18 23.67
CA SER A 668 5.59 43.45 24.36
C SER A 668 6.60 44.31 23.59
N LEU A 669 7.37 43.71 22.67
CA LEU A 669 8.43 44.35 21.93
C LEU A 669 7.87 45.24 20.82
N THR A 670 8.06 46.57 20.94
CA THR A 670 7.60 47.56 19.94
C THR A 670 8.74 48.00 19.04
N SER A 671 9.98 47.98 19.52
CA SER A 671 11.17 48.30 18.71
C SER A 671 12.37 47.46 19.13
N ILE A 672 13.25 47.19 18.18
CA ILE A 672 14.51 46.47 18.39
C ILE A 672 15.62 47.10 17.54
N ILE A 673 16.81 47.19 18.11
CA ILE A 673 18.01 47.62 17.39
C ILE A 673 18.91 46.37 17.22
N ILE A 674 19.15 46.00 15.95
CA ILE A 674 20.07 44.96 15.58
C ILE A 674 21.40 45.59 15.19
N PRO A 675 22.52 45.30 15.87
CA PRO A 675 23.82 45.89 15.56
C PRO A 675 24.45 45.30 14.29
N ASP A 676 25.42 46.02 13.72
CA ASP A 676 26.16 45.59 12.52
C ASP A 676 27.04 44.37 12.72
N SER A 677 27.19 43.87 13.95
CA SER A 677 27.87 42.61 14.28
C SER A 677 27.03 41.37 13.88
N VAL A 678 25.69 41.53 13.76
CA VAL A 678 24.81 40.41 13.45
C VAL A 678 24.93 40.01 11.97
N THR A 679 25.25 38.77 11.72
CA THR A 679 25.40 38.17 10.38
C THR A 679 24.31 37.16 10.03
N SER A 680 23.62 36.62 11.05
CA SER A 680 22.56 35.60 10.85
C SER A 680 21.35 35.81 11.76
N ILE A 681 20.17 35.58 11.20
CA ILE A 681 18.89 35.59 11.91
C ILE A 681 18.27 34.19 11.69
N GLY A 682 17.96 33.50 12.79
CA GLY A 682 17.43 32.12 12.77
C GLY A 682 16.01 32.03 12.24
N MET A 683 15.57 30.79 12.00
CA MET A 683 14.20 30.45 11.59
C MET A 683 13.22 30.89 12.71
N TRP A 684 12.06 31.49 12.33
CA TRP A 684 11.03 31.96 13.27
C TRP A 684 11.54 32.96 14.32
N ALA A 685 12.70 33.56 14.15
CA ALA A 685 13.37 34.39 15.19
C ALA A 685 12.49 35.49 15.75
N PHE A 686 11.72 36.21 14.93
CA PHE A 686 10.79 37.28 15.29
C PHE A 686 9.34 36.99 14.92
N ALA A 687 9.02 35.71 14.65
CA ALA A 687 7.65 35.38 14.23
C ALA A 687 6.63 35.75 15.32
N LEU A 688 5.44 36.18 14.87
CA LEU A 688 4.30 36.55 15.74
C LEU A 688 4.62 37.70 16.72
N CYS A 689 5.63 38.54 16.46
CA CYS A 689 5.90 39.79 17.21
C CYS A 689 4.89 40.86 16.82
N ASN A 690 3.63 40.73 17.27
CA ASN A 690 2.49 41.55 16.80
C ASN A 690 2.58 43.04 17.16
N SER A 691 3.41 43.41 18.13
CA SER A 691 3.61 44.81 18.52
C SER A 691 4.83 45.46 17.87
N LEU A 692 5.64 44.72 17.14
CA LEU A 692 6.84 45.24 16.51
C LEU A 692 6.50 46.05 15.27
N THR A 693 6.57 47.39 15.39
CA THR A 693 6.13 48.33 14.33
C THR A 693 7.19 48.59 13.28
N SER A 694 8.46 48.43 13.62
CA SER A 694 9.58 48.59 12.69
C SER A 694 10.80 47.81 13.17
N ILE A 695 11.56 47.31 12.22
CA ILE A 695 12.86 46.66 12.44
C ILE A 695 13.82 47.10 11.35
N ASN A 696 15.02 47.46 11.73
CA ASN A 696 16.10 47.74 10.78
C ASN A 696 17.03 46.54 10.76
N ILE A 697 17.17 45.90 9.60
CA ILE A 697 18.09 44.78 9.40
C ILE A 697 19.37 45.34 8.81
N PRO A 698 20.50 45.25 9.50
CA PRO A 698 21.77 45.83 9.03
C PRO A 698 22.29 45.07 7.79
N ASP A 699 23.15 45.73 7.02
CA ASP A 699 23.72 45.14 5.79
C ASP A 699 24.67 43.94 6.07
N SER A 700 25.15 43.82 7.30
CA SER A 700 25.97 42.69 7.77
C SER A 700 25.21 41.35 7.79
N VAL A 701 23.88 41.38 7.87
CA VAL A 701 23.09 40.13 7.88
C VAL A 701 23.16 39.47 6.50
N THR A 702 23.73 38.30 6.46
CA THR A 702 23.90 37.48 5.24
C THR A 702 22.90 36.35 5.14
N THR A 703 22.38 35.86 6.27
CA THR A 703 21.43 34.75 6.33
C THR A 703 20.20 35.09 7.18
N ILE A 704 19.02 34.81 6.63
CA ILE A 704 17.74 34.90 7.33
C ILE A 704 17.02 33.59 7.19
N GLY A 705 16.67 32.98 8.31
CA GLY A 705 15.94 31.69 8.36
C GLY A 705 14.51 31.80 7.85
N ASN A 706 13.92 30.71 7.45
CA ASN A 706 12.54 30.65 7.00
C ASN A 706 11.59 31.21 8.08
N HIS A 707 10.59 31.99 7.66
CA HIS A 707 9.58 32.57 8.56
C HIS A 707 10.15 33.43 9.70
N ALA A 708 11.36 33.97 9.56
CA ALA A 708 11.99 34.75 10.63
C ALA A 708 11.12 35.92 11.11
N PHE A 709 10.29 36.49 10.26
CA PHE A 709 9.38 37.59 10.54
C PHE A 709 7.91 37.30 10.26
N TYR A 710 7.55 36.03 10.28
CA TYR A 710 6.19 35.57 9.99
C TYR A 710 5.16 36.25 10.90
N ASN A 711 4.12 36.83 10.30
CA ASN A 711 3.00 37.48 10.98
C ASN A 711 3.39 38.63 11.96
N CYS A 712 4.48 39.33 11.67
CA CYS A 712 4.77 40.62 12.31
C CYS A 712 3.93 41.73 11.66
N ILE A 713 3.40 42.69 12.44
CA ILE A 713 2.66 43.83 11.88
C ILE A 713 3.66 44.77 11.21
N TYR A 714 3.94 44.56 9.96
CA TYR A 714 4.81 45.38 9.14
C TYR A 714 4.01 46.45 8.36
N ASN A 715 4.19 47.73 8.65
CA ASN A 715 3.86 48.79 7.70
C ASN A 715 4.92 48.80 6.58
N HIS A 716 4.49 48.53 5.34
CA HIS A 716 5.24 48.39 4.10
C HIS A 716 6.28 49.52 3.80
N ARG A 717 7.36 49.63 4.55
CA ARG A 717 8.45 50.58 4.23
C ARG A 717 9.86 49.98 4.31
N THR A 718 10.06 48.71 4.00
CA THR A 718 11.42 48.16 3.82
C THR A 718 11.61 47.60 2.43
N THR A 719 11.78 48.50 1.46
CA THR A 719 12.07 48.21 0.05
C THR A 719 13.43 47.58 -0.20
N LYS A 720 14.31 47.47 0.82
CA LYS A 720 15.65 46.86 0.69
C LYS A 720 15.71 45.35 1.00
N THR A 721 14.84 44.85 1.89
CA THR A 721 14.88 43.42 2.30
C THR A 721 14.37 42.46 1.22
N ASN A 722 13.30 42.84 0.49
CA ASN A 722 12.77 41.96 -0.60
C ASN A 722 13.69 41.92 -1.83
N GLN A 723 14.59 42.90 -2.02
CA GLN A 723 15.57 42.90 -3.10
C GLN A 723 16.81 42.04 -2.73
N LYS A 724 17.19 42.00 -1.44
CA LYS A 724 18.40 41.29 -0.97
C LYS A 724 18.15 39.81 -0.65
N TYR A 725 16.90 39.44 -0.30
CA TYR A 725 16.54 38.08 0.11
C TYR A 725 15.23 37.60 -0.57
N PRO A 726 15.23 37.40 -1.89
CA PRO A 726 14.01 37.10 -2.64
C PRO A 726 13.41 35.70 -2.34
N SER A 727 14.15 34.82 -1.66
CA SER A 727 13.73 33.46 -1.31
C SER A 727 13.19 33.28 0.11
N VAL A 728 13.15 34.34 0.92
CA VAL A 728 12.66 34.29 2.31
C VAL A 728 11.20 34.76 2.31
N ASN A 729 10.28 33.81 2.66
CA ASN A 729 8.89 34.15 2.98
C ASN A 729 8.90 34.99 4.29
N LEU A 730 8.91 36.32 4.15
CA LEU A 730 8.88 37.30 5.22
C LEU A 730 7.50 37.39 5.85
#